data_f3c24c4c284386d9fce7547dab7a7628
#
_entry.id   f3c24c4c284386d9fce7547dab7a7628
#
_cell.length_a   1.000
_cell.length_b   1.000
_cell.length_c   1.000
_cell.angle_alpha   90.00
_cell.angle_beta   90.00
_cell.angle_gamma   90.00
#
_symmetry.space_group_name_H-M   'P 1'
#
loop_
_entity.id
_entity.type
_entity.pdbx_description
1 polymer ?
#
loop_
_entity_poly.entity_id
_entity_poly.type
_entity_poly.pdbx_seq_one_letter_code
_entity_poly.pdbx_strand_id
1 'polypeptide(L)'
;MITALCLSFVFQGLTPEQIKAENLPEPYPPKTGLVDTRRVDRHTVCLHFRDGYVLYHHAGQKRSDDTVVLKSPLDVAAATAPMAFSVTSIVRSGALKETTVVATRKSKGTAFAWYADKWIDNHAVNDRPDSAQEHWIYLHCNLGLQDGAAYHIVSPSLHLDTSVVFDAAGSLSDSVHVNLLGYRPDSPAKFGYLYAWEGDGGCLDVKPYVGQPFHVIEAQSGVNAFTGAVQFRAGKSNPETAVAGDTPGSNFLSADVADCDFSSLAEPGRYYLSIPGVGRSRVFEIRADIYRAAFRSVMMGVLGNRSGIDLAPPHVPYHRPAPHNTALTPGFAAKLKYTTSRYIDRTNFDSSLADKPAVEAGIKGDLSVAGWYQDAGDWDSYESHIQVPETLMLAYMLAPANFSSGELNLPDAPTGLPDILTEARWLPAFCYRLRHELLSRNYGTGGIGLRICGDYFGDDTGPNGIARGSWQDTDRIWTASGEDPVSTYGYAAVAANLALCYRQAGKRDPSVDWAREAEESYDWAAKNTKAGDENKPDFKEYQMYALCCLHLLTGDQRFATELLAETADYSPSTRLWWSQLDGPAVYLMAQSKFKDPVLVGRFRSAVLGTADAEMESAHRRALRWGGDWGMPMLVGQQTTPWVAAIAVASQVTKTSDPTASRRYFGAVETTADYFLGTNPLNQTWVSGLGPEFPRDPFHMDSWYEEGVYPRPGIVPYGPWRKEHDQGSGPWDQDWANKSVYPPIDQWPGAERWFNNRCSPLNGEFTISQNLAPSALVYGFLCGGSQTAGSR
;
A
#
# COMPACT_ATOMS: atom_id res chain seq x y z
N MET A 1 -12.21 -37.11 -45.54
CA MET A 1 -12.55 -37.23 -44.12
C MET A 1 -11.26 -36.99 -43.35
N ILE A 2 -11.06 -35.80 -42.90
CA ILE A 2 -9.94 -35.46 -41.96
C ILE A 2 -10.58 -35.51 -40.59
N THR A 3 -10.27 -36.58 -39.86
CA THR A 3 -10.66 -36.75 -38.47
C THR A 3 -9.81 -35.80 -37.64
N ALA A 4 -10.41 -34.72 -37.18
CA ALA A 4 -9.79 -33.82 -36.17
C ALA A 4 -9.64 -34.62 -34.88
N LEU A 5 -8.43 -34.98 -34.51
CA LEU A 5 -8.11 -35.44 -33.18
C LEU A 5 -8.23 -34.24 -32.23
N CYS A 6 -9.35 -34.14 -31.54
CA CYS A 6 -9.44 -33.30 -30.34
C CYS A 6 -8.56 -33.96 -29.26
N LEU A 7 -7.33 -33.50 -29.08
CA LEU A 7 -6.56 -33.73 -27.87
C LEU A 7 -7.28 -33.07 -26.71
N SER A 8 -8.06 -33.84 -26.00
CA SER A 8 -8.63 -33.40 -24.71
C SER A 8 -7.46 -33.27 -23.75
N PHE A 9 -7.06 -32.03 -23.46
CA PHE A 9 -6.17 -31.75 -22.33
C PHE A 9 -6.90 -32.17 -21.06
N VAL A 10 -6.45 -33.20 -20.42
CA VAL A 10 -6.91 -33.60 -19.09
C VAL A 10 -6.10 -32.70 -18.12
N PHE A 11 -6.74 -31.66 -17.58
CA PHE A 11 -6.15 -30.90 -16.53
C PHE A 11 -6.07 -31.77 -15.27
N GLN A 12 -4.91 -31.82 -14.67
CA GLN A 12 -4.70 -32.50 -13.41
C GLN A 12 -4.79 -31.46 -12.28
N GLY A 13 -5.64 -31.69 -11.29
CA GLY A 13 -5.79 -30.82 -10.12
C GLY A 13 -4.51 -30.80 -9.28
N LEU A 14 -4.33 -29.71 -8.55
CA LEU A 14 -3.24 -29.55 -7.58
C LEU A 14 -3.56 -30.31 -6.29
N THR A 15 -2.55 -30.89 -5.67
CA THR A 15 -2.74 -31.51 -4.34
C THR A 15 -2.96 -30.43 -3.28
N PRO A 16 -3.61 -30.76 -2.14
CA PRO A 16 -3.76 -29.81 -1.03
C PRO A 16 -2.41 -29.27 -0.52
N GLU A 17 -1.36 -30.10 -0.55
CA GLU A 17 -0.01 -29.73 -0.15
C GLU A 17 0.60 -28.72 -1.12
N GLN A 18 0.42 -28.89 -2.43
CA GLN A 18 0.87 -27.93 -3.43
C GLN A 18 0.17 -26.58 -3.25
N ILE A 19 -1.15 -26.59 -3.09
CA ILE A 19 -1.93 -25.37 -2.84
C ILE A 19 -1.46 -24.65 -1.56
N LYS A 20 -1.21 -25.44 -0.50
CA LYS A 20 -0.71 -24.90 0.77
C LYS A 20 0.67 -24.28 0.61
N ALA A 21 1.59 -24.94 -0.09
CA ALA A 21 2.95 -24.44 -0.30
C ALA A 21 2.97 -23.14 -1.11
N GLU A 22 2.06 -22.97 -2.07
CA GLU A 22 1.94 -21.72 -2.84
C GLU A 22 1.42 -20.55 -2.02
N ASN A 23 0.71 -20.79 -0.93
CA ASN A 23 0.10 -19.76 -0.09
C ASN A 23 0.89 -19.46 1.19
N LEU A 24 2.00 -20.14 1.42
CA LEU A 24 2.84 -19.88 2.59
C LEU A 24 3.97 -18.91 2.24
N PRO A 25 4.21 -17.90 3.09
CA PRO A 25 5.36 -17.02 2.94
C PRO A 25 6.67 -17.80 3.17
N GLU A 26 7.73 -17.32 2.53
CA GLU A 26 9.06 -17.89 2.72
C GLU A 26 9.53 -17.69 4.17
N PRO A 27 10.10 -18.71 4.82
CA PRO A 27 10.63 -18.60 6.18
C PRO A 27 11.89 -17.73 6.23
N TYR A 28 12.17 -17.15 7.40
CA TYR A 28 13.44 -16.47 7.65
C TYR A 28 14.38 -17.39 8.49
N PRO A 29 15.67 -17.49 8.20
CA PRO A 29 16.35 -16.92 7.04
C PRO A 29 15.89 -17.54 5.71
N PRO A 30 15.87 -16.77 4.62
CA PRO A 30 15.39 -17.26 3.35
C PRO A 30 16.32 -18.32 2.76
N LYS A 31 15.80 -19.13 1.84
CA LYS A 31 16.59 -20.09 1.07
C LYS A 31 17.64 -19.36 0.23
N THR A 32 18.86 -19.89 0.14
CA THR A 32 19.97 -19.36 -0.66
C THR A 32 20.42 -20.34 -1.74
N GLY A 33 21.22 -19.88 -2.68
CA GLY A 33 21.56 -20.63 -3.89
C GLY A 33 20.40 -20.61 -4.88
N LEU A 34 20.17 -21.72 -5.59
CA LEU A 34 18.97 -21.84 -6.44
C LEU A 34 17.72 -21.89 -5.54
N VAL A 35 16.96 -20.79 -5.53
CA VAL A 35 15.73 -20.66 -4.73
C VAL A 35 14.62 -21.48 -5.36
N ASP A 36 14.35 -21.21 -6.62
CA ASP A 36 13.35 -21.92 -7.41
C ASP A 36 13.67 -21.89 -8.92
N THR A 37 12.86 -22.63 -9.66
CA THR A 37 12.88 -22.68 -11.11
C THR A 37 11.49 -22.36 -11.60
N ARG A 38 11.34 -21.24 -12.30
CA ARG A 38 10.06 -20.75 -12.81
C ARG A 38 10.06 -20.75 -14.34
N ARG A 39 8.90 -20.65 -14.90
CA ARG A 39 8.71 -20.48 -16.33
C ARG A 39 8.25 -19.09 -16.64
N VAL A 40 8.69 -18.57 -17.75
CA VAL A 40 8.10 -17.41 -18.38
C VAL A 40 7.09 -17.90 -19.43
N ASP A 41 7.57 -18.72 -20.36
CA ASP A 41 6.74 -19.40 -21.35
C ASP A 41 7.41 -20.73 -21.78
N ARG A 42 6.91 -21.31 -22.89
CA ARG A 42 7.49 -22.55 -23.47
C ARG A 42 8.91 -22.38 -24.00
N HIS A 43 9.38 -21.17 -24.21
CA HIS A 43 10.73 -20.88 -24.71
C HIS A 43 11.69 -20.40 -23.64
N THR A 44 11.18 -19.97 -22.48
CA THR A 44 11.99 -19.31 -21.45
C THR A 44 11.75 -19.93 -20.07
N VAL A 45 12.84 -20.42 -19.47
CA VAL A 45 12.89 -20.87 -18.08
C VAL A 45 13.69 -19.86 -17.26
N CYS A 46 13.18 -19.45 -16.12
CA CYS A 46 13.88 -18.60 -15.18
C CYS A 46 14.44 -19.42 -14.02
N LEU A 47 15.75 -19.30 -13.79
CA LEU A 47 16.41 -19.78 -12.59
C LEU A 47 16.59 -18.62 -11.63
N HIS A 48 15.98 -18.69 -10.46
CA HIS A 48 16.04 -17.66 -9.44
C HIS A 48 17.04 -18.04 -8.35
N PHE A 49 18.07 -17.22 -8.18
CA PHE A 49 19.13 -17.41 -7.18
C PHE A 49 19.11 -16.29 -6.15
N ARG A 50 19.54 -16.62 -4.95
CA ARG A 50 19.78 -15.66 -3.86
C ARG A 50 21.13 -15.94 -3.22
N ASP A 51 21.99 -14.93 -3.14
CA ASP A 51 23.36 -15.07 -2.62
C ASP A 51 23.40 -15.28 -1.13
N GLY A 52 22.51 -14.64 -0.39
CA GLY A 52 22.54 -14.63 1.07
C GLY A 52 21.36 -13.88 1.68
N TYR A 53 21.58 -13.36 2.88
CA TYR A 53 20.61 -12.60 3.66
C TYR A 53 21.34 -11.66 4.62
N VAL A 54 20.62 -10.79 5.30
CA VAL A 54 21.15 -9.92 6.37
C VAL A 54 20.73 -10.47 7.73
N LEU A 55 21.69 -10.54 8.66
CA LEU A 55 21.40 -10.62 10.08
C LEU A 55 21.32 -9.20 10.60
N TYR A 56 20.09 -8.79 10.93
CA TYR A 56 19.84 -7.46 11.44
C TYR A 56 20.16 -7.36 12.93
N HIS A 57 20.55 -6.17 13.36
CA HIS A 57 20.72 -5.80 14.76
C HIS A 57 19.41 -5.97 15.55
N HIS A 58 19.54 -6.11 16.85
CA HIS A 58 18.44 -6.17 17.81
C HIS A 58 18.41 -4.92 18.70
N ALA A 59 17.34 -4.73 19.45
CA ALA A 59 17.27 -3.71 20.48
C ALA A 59 18.48 -3.80 21.43
N GLY A 60 19.10 -2.66 21.68
CA GLY A 60 20.32 -2.58 22.48
C GLY A 60 21.63 -2.72 21.70
N GLN A 61 21.57 -2.99 20.41
CA GLN A 61 22.70 -2.99 19.47
C GLN A 61 22.71 -1.71 18.63
N LYS A 62 23.69 -1.55 17.77
CA LYS A 62 23.77 -0.48 16.78
C LYS A 62 23.30 -0.98 15.43
N ARG A 63 22.77 -0.09 14.59
CA ARG A 63 22.48 -0.44 13.20
C ARG A 63 23.71 -0.90 12.41
N SER A 64 24.88 -0.37 12.75
CA SER A 64 26.17 -0.80 12.18
C SER A 64 26.55 -2.25 12.53
N ASP A 65 25.82 -2.91 13.43
CA ASP A 65 26.02 -4.33 13.77
C ASP A 65 25.33 -5.25 12.75
N ASP A 66 24.55 -4.71 11.82
CA ASP A 66 23.98 -5.49 10.70
C ASP A 66 25.08 -6.21 9.92
N THR A 67 24.84 -7.47 9.58
CA THR A 67 25.84 -8.29 8.89
C THR A 67 25.25 -9.02 7.69
N VAL A 68 25.84 -8.82 6.51
CA VAL A 68 25.51 -9.59 5.31
C VAL A 68 26.14 -10.98 5.40
N VAL A 69 25.32 -12.00 5.23
CA VAL A 69 25.74 -13.41 5.23
C VAL A 69 25.60 -13.97 3.84
N LEU A 70 26.71 -14.08 3.10
CA LEU A 70 26.76 -14.70 1.78
C LEU A 70 26.99 -16.20 1.92
N LYS A 71 25.94 -16.99 1.66
CA LYS A 71 25.99 -18.47 1.76
C LYS A 71 26.30 -19.13 0.42
N SER A 72 25.78 -18.56 -0.67
CA SER A 72 25.78 -19.21 -1.99
C SER A 72 25.87 -18.12 -3.10
N PRO A 73 26.92 -17.28 -3.10
CA PRO A 73 27.05 -16.23 -4.10
C PRO A 73 27.11 -16.82 -5.50
N LEU A 74 26.32 -16.28 -6.42
CA LEU A 74 26.30 -16.72 -7.81
C LEU A 74 27.53 -16.20 -8.56
N ASP A 75 28.26 -17.10 -9.21
CA ASP A 75 29.24 -16.70 -10.23
C ASP A 75 28.48 -16.25 -11.48
N VAL A 76 28.20 -14.93 -11.54
CA VAL A 76 27.46 -14.32 -12.63
C VAL A 76 28.19 -14.45 -13.96
N ALA A 77 29.51 -14.40 -13.99
CA ALA A 77 30.28 -14.54 -15.21
C ALA A 77 30.16 -15.98 -15.78
N ALA A 78 30.24 -16.97 -14.91
CA ALA A 78 29.99 -18.34 -15.28
C ALA A 78 28.53 -18.57 -15.72
N ALA A 79 27.54 -17.95 -15.05
CA ALA A 79 26.13 -18.08 -15.39
C ALA A 79 25.74 -17.47 -16.75
N THR A 80 26.50 -16.47 -17.22
CA THR A 80 26.20 -15.78 -18.50
C THR A 80 27.17 -16.11 -19.59
N ALA A 81 28.11 -17.02 -19.34
CA ALA A 81 29.05 -17.48 -20.36
C ALA A 81 28.32 -18.22 -21.49
N PRO A 82 28.82 -18.15 -22.74
CA PRO A 82 28.29 -18.98 -23.83
C PRO A 82 28.29 -20.45 -23.44
N MET A 83 27.20 -21.16 -23.71
CA MET A 83 26.99 -22.58 -23.36
C MET A 83 27.13 -22.91 -21.86
N ALA A 84 26.87 -21.93 -20.99
CA ALA A 84 26.87 -22.14 -19.54
C ALA A 84 25.88 -23.22 -19.09
N PHE A 85 24.80 -23.38 -19.84
CA PHE A 85 23.74 -24.35 -19.55
C PHE A 85 23.49 -25.31 -20.69
N SER A 86 23.27 -26.58 -20.35
CA SER A 86 22.70 -27.59 -21.20
C SER A 86 21.28 -27.90 -20.72
N VAL A 87 20.31 -27.86 -21.64
CA VAL A 87 18.91 -28.20 -21.38
C VAL A 87 18.53 -29.37 -22.30
N THR A 88 18.29 -30.53 -21.72
CA THR A 88 17.99 -31.75 -22.46
C THR A 88 16.65 -32.32 -22.06
N SER A 89 15.81 -32.71 -23.03
CA SER A 89 14.54 -33.36 -22.74
C SER A 89 14.74 -34.85 -22.53
N ILE A 90 14.12 -35.39 -21.50
CA ILE A 90 14.02 -36.84 -21.26
C ILE A 90 12.75 -37.31 -21.96
N VAL A 91 12.88 -37.78 -23.22
CA VAL A 91 11.73 -38.34 -23.95
C VAL A 91 11.63 -39.84 -23.65
N ARG A 92 10.40 -40.33 -23.39
CA ARG A 92 10.13 -41.76 -23.15
C ARG A 92 10.62 -42.70 -24.26
N SER A 93 10.97 -42.18 -25.45
CA SER A 93 11.52 -42.92 -26.60
C SER A 93 13.04 -42.97 -26.65
N GLY A 94 13.79 -42.51 -25.68
CA GLY A 94 15.24 -42.62 -25.60
C GLY A 94 16.04 -41.64 -26.43
N ALA A 95 15.44 -40.68 -27.13
CA ALA A 95 16.14 -39.62 -27.84
C ALA A 95 16.26 -38.37 -26.97
N LEU A 96 17.46 -38.07 -26.50
CA LEU A 96 17.77 -36.78 -25.87
C LEU A 96 17.73 -35.71 -26.95
N LYS A 97 16.89 -34.71 -26.76
CA LYS A 97 16.82 -33.55 -27.63
C LYS A 97 17.39 -32.37 -26.89
N GLU A 98 18.62 -32.02 -27.23
CA GLU A 98 19.29 -30.84 -26.68
C GLU A 98 18.73 -29.58 -27.35
N THR A 99 18.44 -28.54 -26.55
CA THR A 99 18.07 -27.24 -27.04
C THR A 99 19.24 -26.27 -26.83
N THR A 100 19.56 -25.48 -27.85
CA THR A 100 20.52 -24.39 -27.70
C THR A 100 19.94 -23.33 -26.77
N VAL A 101 20.72 -22.86 -25.80
CA VAL A 101 20.30 -21.95 -24.75
C VAL A 101 21.13 -20.68 -24.80
N VAL A 102 20.46 -19.55 -24.78
CA VAL A 102 21.05 -18.24 -24.52
C VAL A 102 20.58 -17.77 -23.15
N ALA A 103 21.51 -17.37 -22.29
CA ALA A 103 21.17 -16.87 -20.96
C ALA A 103 21.16 -15.32 -20.97
N THR A 104 20.08 -14.75 -20.47
CA THR A 104 19.95 -13.33 -20.13
C THR A 104 19.63 -13.18 -18.66
N ARG A 105 19.71 -11.96 -18.12
CA ARG A 105 19.55 -11.80 -16.69
C ARG A 105 19.02 -10.46 -16.22
N LYS A 106 18.50 -10.43 -15.00
CA LYS A 106 18.42 -9.26 -14.14
C LYS A 106 18.87 -9.61 -12.74
N SER A 107 19.34 -8.62 -11.98
CA SER A 107 19.67 -8.79 -10.57
C SER A 107 19.48 -7.50 -9.79
N LYS A 108 19.20 -7.62 -8.50
CA LYS A 108 19.12 -6.48 -7.58
C LYS A 108 19.51 -6.89 -6.16
N GLY A 109 19.97 -5.92 -5.38
CA GLY A 109 20.06 -6.07 -3.93
C GLY A 109 18.66 -6.21 -3.32
N THR A 110 18.48 -7.17 -2.44
CA THR A 110 17.19 -7.44 -1.81
C THR A 110 17.23 -7.32 -0.29
N ALA A 111 18.42 -7.42 0.30
CA ALA A 111 18.62 -7.20 1.72
C ALA A 111 19.92 -6.43 1.88
N PHE A 112 19.87 -5.35 2.65
CA PHE A 112 21.00 -4.44 2.86
C PHE A 112 21.29 -4.35 4.36
N ALA A 113 22.56 -4.48 4.75
CA ALA A 113 22.99 -4.06 6.06
C ALA A 113 22.94 -2.52 6.15
N TRP A 114 22.72 -2.00 7.34
CA TRP A 114 22.74 -0.56 7.53
C TRP A 114 24.14 -0.01 7.22
N TYR A 115 24.20 0.93 6.30
CA TYR A 115 25.44 1.36 5.68
C TYR A 115 25.94 2.74 6.15
N ALA A 116 25.07 3.52 6.81
CA ALA A 116 25.41 4.88 7.21
C ALA A 116 25.71 4.94 8.70
N ASP A 117 26.97 5.15 9.06
CA ASP A 117 27.36 5.43 10.44
C ASP A 117 26.95 6.84 10.88
N LYS A 118 26.77 7.73 9.94
CA LYS A 118 26.31 9.10 10.15
C LYS A 118 25.81 9.72 8.85
N TRP A 119 25.01 10.77 9.04
CA TRP A 119 24.54 11.64 7.97
C TRP A 119 25.30 12.97 8.05
N ILE A 120 25.80 13.47 6.92
CA ILE A 120 26.43 14.78 6.78
C ILE A 120 25.68 15.53 5.70
N ASP A 121 25.18 16.73 6.04
CA ASP A 121 24.38 17.56 5.12
C ASP A 121 23.25 16.76 4.44
N ASN A 122 22.60 15.91 5.23
CA ASN A 122 21.53 15.01 4.76
C ASN A 122 21.99 13.94 3.75
N HIS A 123 23.26 13.64 3.65
CA HIS A 123 23.80 12.55 2.84
C HIS A 123 24.41 11.46 3.71
N ALA A 124 24.15 10.20 3.35
CA ALA A 124 24.82 9.08 3.95
C ALA A 124 26.32 9.08 3.61
N VAL A 125 27.14 8.84 4.61
CA VAL A 125 28.61 8.92 4.44
C VAL A 125 29.20 7.67 3.79
N ASN A 126 28.47 6.55 3.75
CA ASN A 126 28.93 5.33 3.13
C ASN A 126 28.15 5.06 1.85
N ASP A 127 28.80 5.09 0.71
CA ASP A 127 28.22 4.89 -0.62
C ASP A 127 28.29 3.43 -1.12
N ARG A 128 28.69 2.50 -0.27
CA ARG A 128 28.83 1.07 -0.58
C ARG A 128 28.16 0.19 0.47
N PRO A 129 26.84 0.13 0.48
CA PRO A 129 26.17 -0.76 1.41
C PRO A 129 26.46 -2.21 1.03
N ASP A 130 26.77 -3.02 2.01
CA ASP A 130 26.78 -4.46 1.83
C ASP A 130 25.36 -4.94 1.64
N SER A 131 25.17 -5.82 0.66
CA SER A 131 23.84 -6.37 0.35
C SER A 131 23.91 -7.83 -0.06
N ALA A 132 22.84 -8.56 0.21
CA ALA A 132 22.57 -9.81 -0.48
C ALA A 132 21.95 -9.50 -1.85
N GLN A 133 22.29 -10.30 -2.85
CA GLN A 133 21.79 -10.15 -4.22
C GLN A 133 20.79 -11.23 -4.54
N GLU A 134 19.80 -10.90 -5.34
CA GLU A 134 18.98 -11.85 -6.07
C GLU A 134 19.24 -11.76 -7.56
N HIS A 135 19.25 -12.92 -8.22
CA HIS A 135 19.54 -13.06 -9.64
C HIS A 135 18.44 -13.88 -10.30
N TRP A 136 17.93 -13.37 -11.41
CA TRP A 136 17.02 -14.08 -12.29
C TRP A 136 17.78 -14.35 -13.60
N ILE A 137 18.08 -15.64 -13.86
CA ILE A 137 18.77 -16.09 -15.07
C ILE A 137 17.72 -16.68 -15.99
N TYR A 138 17.48 -16.05 -17.13
CA TYR A 138 16.51 -16.47 -18.12
C TYR A 138 17.19 -17.31 -19.18
N LEU A 139 16.81 -18.56 -19.30
CA LEU A 139 17.31 -19.53 -20.26
C LEU A 139 16.37 -19.57 -21.46
N HIS A 140 16.77 -18.92 -22.56
CA HIS A 140 16.00 -18.88 -23.79
C HIS A 140 16.32 -20.12 -24.65
N CYS A 141 15.37 -21.04 -24.76
CA CYS A 141 15.47 -22.29 -25.48
C CYS A 141 15.00 -22.13 -26.93
N ASN A 142 15.85 -22.37 -27.92
CA ASN A 142 15.49 -22.26 -29.34
C ASN A 142 14.41 -23.29 -29.76
N LEU A 143 14.41 -24.47 -29.13
CA LEU A 143 13.34 -25.44 -29.26
C LEU A 143 12.39 -25.29 -28.09
N GLY A 144 11.12 -24.94 -28.36
CA GLY A 144 10.12 -24.81 -27.32
C GLY A 144 9.96 -26.07 -26.49
N LEU A 145 9.82 -25.89 -25.18
CA LEU A 145 9.54 -26.96 -24.25
C LEU A 145 8.19 -27.61 -24.57
N GLN A 146 8.15 -28.91 -24.52
CA GLN A 146 6.94 -29.67 -24.83
C GLN A 146 6.14 -29.97 -23.58
N ASP A 147 4.85 -29.82 -23.69
CA ASP A 147 3.92 -30.05 -22.59
C ASP A 147 3.99 -31.51 -22.10
N GLY A 148 4.03 -31.71 -20.77
CA GLY A 148 4.20 -33.02 -20.15
C GLY A 148 5.62 -33.61 -20.22
N ALA A 149 6.61 -32.87 -20.77
CA ALA A 149 7.98 -33.34 -20.83
C ALA A 149 8.82 -32.89 -19.65
N ALA A 150 9.74 -33.76 -19.22
CA ALA A 150 10.76 -33.41 -18.23
C ALA A 150 12.04 -32.94 -18.94
N TYR A 151 12.68 -31.94 -18.38
CA TYR A 151 13.93 -31.37 -18.86
C TYR A 151 14.97 -31.36 -17.74
N HIS A 152 16.18 -31.76 -18.11
CA HIS A 152 17.35 -31.75 -17.27
C HIS A 152 18.17 -30.48 -17.60
N ILE A 153 18.43 -29.67 -16.61
CA ILE A 153 19.18 -28.41 -16.71
C ILE A 153 20.48 -28.57 -15.93
N VAL A 154 21.60 -28.53 -16.65
CA VAL A 154 22.94 -28.76 -16.09
C VAL A 154 23.83 -27.55 -16.41
N SER A 155 24.55 -27.10 -15.41
CA SER A 155 25.65 -26.14 -15.55
C SER A 155 26.85 -26.63 -14.73
N PRO A 156 27.85 -27.23 -15.36
CA PRO A 156 29.03 -27.72 -14.64
C PRO A 156 29.81 -26.61 -13.93
N SER A 157 29.90 -25.43 -14.54
CA SER A 157 30.59 -24.29 -13.96
C SER A 157 29.92 -23.73 -12.70
N LEU A 158 28.61 -23.92 -12.57
CA LEU A 158 27.83 -23.50 -11.38
C LEU A 158 27.58 -24.67 -10.42
N HIS A 159 28.09 -25.86 -10.72
CA HIS A 159 27.74 -27.07 -9.99
C HIS A 159 26.22 -27.32 -9.89
N LEU A 160 25.49 -26.90 -10.93
CA LEU A 160 24.03 -26.99 -11.00
C LEU A 160 23.63 -28.25 -11.76
N ASP A 161 22.73 -29.00 -11.13
CA ASP A 161 22.06 -30.16 -11.72
C ASP A 161 20.62 -30.18 -11.20
N THR A 162 19.68 -29.82 -12.05
CA THR A 162 18.25 -29.73 -11.66
C THR A 162 17.36 -30.20 -12.80
N SER A 163 16.15 -30.54 -12.48
CA SER A 163 15.14 -30.98 -13.45
C SER A 163 13.85 -30.17 -13.30
N VAL A 164 13.19 -29.97 -14.43
CA VAL A 164 11.94 -29.26 -14.51
C VAL A 164 10.97 -30.01 -15.42
N VAL A 165 9.75 -30.19 -14.99
CA VAL A 165 8.66 -30.67 -15.85
C VAL A 165 7.94 -29.46 -16.42
N PHE A 166 7.80 -29.40 -17.75
CA PHE A 166 6.96 -28.40 -18.38
C PHE A 166 5.54 -28.98 -18.51
N ASP A 167 4.59 -28.29 -17.87
CA ASP A 167 3.17 -28.61 -17.95
C ASP A 167 2.41 -27.28 -17.87
N ALA A 168 1.74 -26.91 -18.95
CA ALA A 168 1.02 -25.65 -19.02
C ALA A 168 -0.07 -25.48 -17.95
N ALA A 169 -0.64 -26.57 -17.46
CA ALA A 169 -1.64 -26.54 -16.40
C ALA A 169 -1.04 -26.63 -14.98
N GLY A 170 0.04 -27.42 -14.80
CA GLY A 170 0.64 -27.64 -13.49
C GLY A 170 1.78 -26.72 -13.13
N SER A 171 2.45 -26.12 -14.13
CA SER A 171 3.67 -25.36 -13.92
C SER A 171 3.39 -23.88 -13.67
N LEU A 172 3.83 -23.38 -12.52
CA LEU A 172 3.76 -21.96 -12.19
C LEU A 172 4.59 -21.12 -13.17
N SER A 173 4.02 -20.04 -13.69
CA SER A 173 4.69 -19.08 -14.58
C SER A 173 4.72 -17.69 -13.95
N ASP A 174 5.89 -17.04 -14.01
CA ASP A 174 6.06 -15.67 -13.55
C ASP A 174 5.37 -14.64 -14.44
N SER A 175 5.01 -15.01 -15.67
CA SER A 175 4.36 -14.11 -16.64
C SER A 175 2.84 -14.09 -16.55
N VAL A 176 2.22 -14.96 -15.75
CA VAL A 176 0.76 -15.02 -15.58
C VAL A 176 0.38 -14.39 -14.24
N HIS A 177 -0.19 -13.20 -14.30
CA HIS A 177 -0.48 -12.37 -13.13
C HIS A 177 -1.97 -12.35 -12.82
N VAL A 178 -2.31 -12.52 -11.55
CA VAL A 178 -3.69 -12.45 -11.03
C VAL A 178 -3.69 -11.73 -9.68
N ASN A 179 -4.86 -11.28 -9.21
CA ASN A 179 -5.00 -10.91 -7.80
C ASN A 179 -4.74 -12.15 -6.94
N LEU A 180 -3.74 -12.09 -6.07
CA LEU A 180 -3.28 -13.22 -5.26
C LEU A 180 -4.28 -13.65 -4.18
N LEU A 181 -5.19 -12.77 -3.80
CA LEU A 181 -6.31 -13.11 -2.93
C LEU A 181 -7.46 -13.67 -3.76
N GLY A 182 -7.85 -12.95 -4.81
CA GLY A 182 -8.91 -13.36 -5.71
C GLY A 182 -9.88 -12.24 -6.07
N TYR A 183 -11.09 -12.64 -6.46
CA TYR A 183 -12.09 -11.76 -7.06
C TYR A 183 -13.47 -11.98 -6.44
N ARG A 184 -14.33 -10.97 -6.53
CA ARG A 184 -15.74 -11.11 -6.15
C ARG A 184 -16.52 -11.84 -7.24
N PRO A 185 -17.52 -12.68 -6.88
CA PRO A 185 -18.39 -13.35 -7.87
C PRO A 185 -19.13 -12.37 -8.81
N ASP A 186 -19.60 -11.25 -8.24
CA ASP A 186 -20.40 -10.22 -8.92
C ASP A 186 -19.55 -9.09 -9.54
N SER A 187 -18.22 -9.19 -9.48
CA SER A 187 -17.32 -8.23 -10.10
C SER A 187 -17.59 -8.12 -11.61
N PRO A 188 -17.77 -6.89 -12.15
CA PRO A 188 -17.89 -6.67 -13.58
C PRO A 188 -16.55 -6.76 -14.32
N ALA A 189 -15.44 -6.90 -13.60
CA ALA A 189 -14.10 -6.77 -14.15
C ALA A 189 -13.11 -7.72 -13.44
N LYS A 190 -13.00 -8.96 -13.96
CA LYS A 190 -12.02 -9.95 -13.48
C LYS A 190 -11.02 -10.25 -14.58
N PHE A 191 -9.77 -9.81 -14.39
CA PHE A 191 -8.71 -9.98 -15.38
C PHE A 191 -7.50 -10.71 -14.79
N GLY A 192 -6.93 -11.63 -15.59
CA GLY A 192 -5.54 -12.01 -15.46
C GLY A 192 -4.74 -11.36 -16.58
N TYR A 193 -3.43 -11.27 -16.42
CA TYR A 193 -2.54 -10.66 -17.40
C TYR A 193 -1.40 -11.58 -17.77
N LEU A 194 -0.94 -11.44 -19.01
CA LEU A 194 0.24 -12.12 -19.54
C LEU A 194 1.27 -11.06 -19.94
N TYR A 195 2.38 -10.98 -19.24
CA TYR A 195 3.55 -10.15 -19.54
C TYR A 195 4.74 -10.58 -18.68
N ALA A 196 5.93 -10.24 -19.10
CA ALA A 196 7.15 -10.34 -18.29
C ALA A 196 8.22 -9.39 -18.84
N TRP A 197 9.07 -8.87 -17.95
CA TRP A 197 10.33 -8.24 -18.30
C TRP A 197 11.48 -9.14 -17.86
N GLU A 198 12.38 -9.48 -18.80
CA GLU A 198 13.42 -10.49 -18.64
C GLU A 198 14.82 -9.86 -18.53
N GLY A 199 14.90 -8.68 -17.95
CA GLY A 199 16.18 -7.97 -17.80
C GLY A 199 16.78 -7.54 -19.12
N ASP A 200 18.05 -7.85 -19.35
CA ASP A 200 18.75 -7.55 -20.59
C ASP A 200 18.28 -8.41 -21.78
N GLY A 201 17.42 -9.39 -21.55
CA GLY A 201 16.67 -10.14 -22.56
C GLY A 201 15.49 -9.38 -23.16
N GLY A 202 15.10 -8.24 -22.56
CA GLY A 202 13.93 -7.46 -22.99
C GLY A 202 12.62 -7.91 -22.34
N CYS A 203 11.56 -8.15 -23.13
CA CYS A 203 10.27 -8.60 -22.60
C CYS A 203 9.75 -9.81 -23.37
N LEU A 204 8.87 -10.56 -22.71
CA LEU A 204 8.12 -11.66 -23.33
C LEU A 204 7.37 -11.19 -24.58
N ASP A 205 7.53 -11.91 -25.69
CA ASP A 205 6.66 -11.72 -26.85
C ASP A 205 5.30 -12.39 -26.61
N VAL A 206 4.28 -11.57 -26.33
CA VAL A 206 2.91 -12.06 -26.07
C VAL A 206 2.13 -12.36 -27.34
N LYS A 207 2.59 -11.93 -28.52
CA LYS A 207 1.84 -12.03 -29.79
C LYS A 207 1.46 -13.45 -30.17
N PRO A 208 2.31 -14.48 -30.00
CA PRO A 208 1.95 -15.85 -30.30
C PRO A 208 0.76 -16.39 -29.51
N TYR A 209 0.45 -15.78 -28.36
CA TYR A 209 -0.62 -16.19 -27.48
C TYR A 209 -1.92 -15.43 -27.71
N VAL A 210 -1.89 -14.27 -28.38
CA VAL A 210 -3.09 -13.48 -28.69
C VAL A 210 -4.03 -14.28 -29.60
N GLY A 211 -5.30 -14.35 -29.17
CA GLY A 211 -6.33 -15.15 -29.81
C GLY A 211 -6.33 -16.64 -29.41
N GLN A 212 -5.30 -17.11 -28.72
CA GLN A 212 -5.27 -18.48 -28.19
C GLN A 212 -6.18 -18.61 -26.96
N PRO A 213 -6.69 -19.81 -26.65
CA PRO A 213 -7.49 -20.02 -25.48
C PRO A 213 -6.66 -19.87 -24.19
N PHE A 214 -7.29 -19.34 -23.16
CA PHE A 214 -6.87 -19.51 -21.79
C PHE A 214 -7.98 -20.22 -21.00
N HIS A 215 -7.61 -20.84 -19.89
CA HIS A 215 -8.53 -21.61 -19.05
C HIS A 215 -8.46 -21.14 -17.60
N VAL A 216 -9.62 -21.04 -16.93
CA VAL A 216 -9.68 -20.91 -15.47
C VAL A 216 -10.10 -22.28 -14.94
N ILE A 217 -9.22 -22.87 -14.15
CA ILE A 217 -9.31 -24.26 -13.73
C ILE A 217 -9.54 -24.30 -12.22
N GLU A 218 -10.51 -25.11 -11.79
CA GLU A 218 -10.71 -25.34 -10.35
C GLU A 218 -9.48 -26.09 -9.80
N ALA A 219 -8.89 -25.52 -8.75
CA ALA A 219 -7.54 -25.87 -8.35
C ALA A 219 -7.39 -27.31 -7.85
N GLN A 220 -8.40 -27.85 -7.19
CA GLN A 220 -8.32 -29.17 -6.57
C GLN A 220 -8.79 -30.31 -7.51
N SER A 221 -9.88 -30.06 -8.23
CA SER A 221 -10.45 -31.08 -9.14
C SER A 221 -9.78 -31.12 -10.53
N GLY A 222 -9.11 -30.03 -10.93
CA GLY A 222 -8.60 -29.85 -12.28
C GLY A 222 -9.69 -29.60 -13.34
N VAL A 223 -10.93 -29.35 -12.91
CA VAL A 223 -12.03 -29.09 -13.85
C VAL A 223 -11.87 -27.70 -14.45
N ASN A 224 -11.98 -27.62 -15.77
CA ASN A 224 -12.00 -26.34 -16.48
C ASN A 224 -13.36 -25.65 -16.25
N ALA A 225 -13.35 -24.58 -15.45
CA ALA A 225 -14.54 -23.83 -15.10
C ALA A 225 -14.85 -22.72 -16.12
N PHE A 226 -13.85 -22.22 -16.85
CA PHE A 226 -14.04 -21.15 -17.82
C PHE A 226 -12.97 -21.21 -18.92
N THR A 227 -13.38 -20.90 -20.15
CA THR A 227 -12.46 -20.73 -21.28
C THR A 227 -12.74 -19.38 -21.97
N GLY A 228 -11.70 -18.58 -22.13
CA GLY A 228 -11.70 -17.35 -22.90
C GLY A 228 -10.57 -17.32 -23.92
N ALA A 229 -10.41 -16.18 -24.60
CA ALA A 229 -9.30 -15.93 -25.52
C ALA A 229 -8.40 -14.84 -24.99
N VAL A 230 -7.09 -15.03 -25.05
CA VAL A 230 -6.08 -14.04 -24.70
C VAL A 230 -6.22 -12.85 -25.65
N GLN A 231 -6.29 -11.63 -25.12
CA GLN A 231 -6.44 -10.40 -25.91
C GLN A 231 -5.19 -9.52 -25.77
N PHE A 232 -4.74 -8.89 -26.85
CA PHE A 232 -3.70 -7.88 -26.76
C PHE A 232 -4.23 -6.64 -26.06
N ARG A 233 -3.54 -6.18 -25.02
CA ARG A 233 -3.98 -5.05 -24.20
C ARG A 233 -3.20 -3.77 -24.47
N ALA A 234 -1.88 -3.81 -24.37
CA ALA A 234 -1.03 -2.63 -24.48
C ALA A 234 0.36 -3.00 -24.97
N GLY A 235 0.93 -2.16 -25.82
CA GLY A 235 2.32 -2.28 -26.28
C GLY A 235 3.31 -1.68 -25.29
N LYS A 236 4.51 -2.24 -25.23
CA LYS A 236 5.60 -1.72 -24.38
C LYS A 236 5.99 -0.27 -24.64
N SER A 237 5.76 0.22 -25.84
CA SER A 237 6.02 1.60 -26.26
C SER A 237 4.85 2.56 -26.06
N ASN A 238 3.72 2.09 -25.52
CA ASN A 238 2.58 2.95 -25.22
C ASN A 238 2.86 3.76 -23.96
N PRO A 239 2.97 5.10 -24.02
CA PRO A 239 3.18 5.89 -22.80
C PRO A 239 1.95 5.81 -21.90
N GLU A 240 2.21 5.80 -20.59
CA GLU A 240 1.17 5.79 -19.56
C GLU A 240 1.17 7.11 -18.79
N THR A 241 -0.03 7.59 -18.47
CA THR A 241 -0.22 8.85 -17.77
C THR A 241 0.03 8.70 -16.28
N ALA A 242 0.76 9.65 -15.74
CA ALA A 242 1.04 9.79 -14.32
C ALA A 242 1.00 11.27 -13.91
N VAL A 243 0.81 11.58 -12.62
CA VAL A 243 0.83 12.96 -12.10
C VAL A 243 2.13 13.68 -12.43
N ALA A 244 3.25 12.98 -12.36
CA ALA A 244 4.56 13.53 -12.68
C ALA A 244 4.85 13.56 -14.19
N GLY A 245 3.84 13.34 -15.03
CA GLY A 245 3.95 13.28 -16.48
C GLY A 245 3.89 11.86 -17.04
N ASP A 246 3.75 11.76 -18.34
CA ASP A 246 3.69 10.48 -19.04
C ASP A 246 5.05 9.78 -19.01
N THR A 247 5.03 8.45 -19.08
CA THR A 247 6.24 7.67 -19.29
C THR A 247 6.76 7.89 -20.73
N PRO A 248 7.96 8.45 -20.91
CA PRO A 248 8.42 8.77 -22.26
C PRO A 248 8.75 7.49 -23.03
N GLY A 249 7.92 7.18 -24.04
CA GLY A 249 8.18 6.11 -25.01
C GLY A 249 8.05 4.68 -24.48
N SER A 250 7.50 4.48 -23.28
CA SER A 250 7.25 3.14 -22.72
C SER A 250 6.06 3.14 -21.75
N ASN A 251 5.50 1.97 -21.49
CA ASN A 251 4.62 1.78 -20.34
C ASN A 251 5.45 1.54 -19.06
N PHE A 252 4.79 1.53 -17.90
CA PHE A 252 5.45 1.32 -16.60
C PHE A 252 6.11 -0.06 -16.45
N LEU A 253 5.79 -1.01 -17.33
CA LEU A 253 6.26 -2.39 -17.29
C LEU A 253 7.40 -2.65 -18.26
N SER A 254 7.68 -1.73 -19.20
CA SER A 254 8.58 -1.94 -20.35
C SER A 254 8.31 -3.26 -21.11
N ALA A 255 7.06 -3.70 -21.13
CA ALA A 255 6.61 -4.97 -21.68
C ALA A 255 5.31 -4.84 -22.49
N ASP A 256 5.17 -5.66 -23.52
CA ASP A 256 3.87 -5.90 -24.15
C ASP A 256 2.97 -6.66 -23.16
N VAL A 257 1.69 -6.29 -23.11
CA VAL A 257 0.71 -6.86 -22.18
C VAL A 257 -0.45 -7.44 -22.95
N ALA A 258 -0.81 -8.69 -22.61
CA ALA A 258 -2.09 -9.28 -22.99
C ALA A 258 -2.92 -9.56 -21.74
N ASP A 259 -4.24 -9.61 -21.90
CA ASP A 259 -5.17 -9.89 -20.82
C ASP A 259 -6.06 -11.11 -21.09
N CYS A 260 -6.59 -11.64 -20.01
CA CYS A 260 -7.47 -12.79 -19.95
C CYS A 260 -8.72 -12.38 -19.17
N ASP A 261 -9.79 -12.03 -19.86
CA ASP A 261 -11.06 -11.62 -19.25
C ASP A 261 -11.90 -12.86 -18.89
N PHE A 262 -12.12 -13.05 -17.59
CA PHE A 262 -13.01 -14.06 -17.05
C PHE A 262 -14.11 -13.45 -16.18
N SER A 263 -14.50 -12.21 -16.45
CA SER A 263 -15.49 -11.45 -15.66
C SER A 263 -16.83 -12.17 -15.51
N SER A 264 -17.21 -13.01 -16.47
CA SER A 264 -18.45 -13.80 -16.41
C SER A 264 -18.39 -15.03 -15.50
N LEU A 265 -17.21 -15.45 -15.03
CA LEU A 265 -17.09 -16.54 -14.06
C LEU A 265 -17.52 -16.04 -12.66
N ALA A 266 -18.66 -16.50 -12.18
CA ALA A 266 -19.25 -16.06 -10.91
C ALA A 266 -19.28 -17.16 -9.84
N GLU A 267 -18.96 -18.41 -10.21
CA GLU A 267 -19.01 -19.52 -9.26
C GLU A 267 -17.92 -19.38 -8.18
N PRO A 268 -18.29 -19.40 -6.89
CA PRO A 268 -17.31 -19.40 -5.81
C PRO A 268 -16.43 -20.65 -5.81
N GLY A 269 -15.13 -20.47 -5.56
CA GLY A 269 -14.18 -21.58 -5.54
C GLY A 269 -12.73 -21.12 -5.51
N ARG A 270 -11.80 -22.08 -5.62
CA ARG A 270 -10.36 -21.85 -5.72
C ARG A 270 -9.92 -22.19 -7.13
N TYR A 271 -9.23 -21.28 -7.78
CA TYR A 271 -8.91 -21.38 -9.19
C TYR A 271 -7.47 -20.99 -9.47
N TYR A 272 -6.98 -21.38 -10.63
CA TYR A 272 -5.81 -20.78 -11.27
C TYR A 272 -6.11 -20.53 -12.75
N LEU A 273 -5.43 -19.53 -13.31
CA LEU A 273 -5.50 -19.23 -14.74
C LEU A 273 -4.35 -19.94 -15.44
N SER A 274 -4.65 -20.71 -16.49
CA SER A 274 -3.69 -21.44 -17.30
C SER A 274 -3.72 -20.96 -18.75
N ILE A 275 -2.54 -20.74 -19.33
CA ILE A 275 -2.37 -20.38 -20.74
C ILE A 275 -1.51 -21.45 -21.40
N PRO A 276 -2.04 -22.22 -22.38
CA PRO A 276 -1.28 -23.23 -23.11
C PRO A 276 0.02 -22.64 -23.71
N GLY A 277 1.13 -23.32 -23.47
CA GLY A 277 2.45 -22.86 -23.91
C GLY A 277 3.12 -21.84 -22.97
N VAL A 278 2.43 -21.36 -21.93
CA VAL A 278 2.98 -20.44 -20.94
C VAL A 278 3.15 -21.13 -19.58
N GLY A 279 2.06 -21.57 -19.01
CA GLY A 279 1.96 -22.08 -17.66
C GLY A 279 0.72 -21.54 -16.97
N ARG A 280 0.75 -21.52 -15.64
CA ARG A 280 -0.39 -21.05 -14.84
C ARG A 280 -0.02 -19.95 -13.84
N SER A 281 -1.03 -19.23 -13.42
CA SER A 281 -0.93 -18.29 -12.28
C SER A 281 -0.81 -19.05 -10.95
N ARG A 282 -0.54 -18.30 -9.87
CA ARG A 282 -0.83 -18.74 -8.50
C ARG A 282 -2.33 -19.01 -8.34
N VAL A 283 -2.68 -19.77 -7.29
CA VAL A 283 -4.07 -20.05 -6.93
C VAL A 283 -4.70 -18.80 -6.32
N PHE A 284 -5.91 -18.47 -6.77
CA PHE A 284 -6.75 -17.39 -6.25
C PHE A 284 -8.15 -17.90 -5.91
N GLU A 285 -8.93 -17.09 -5.20
CA GLU A 285 -10.31 -17.45 -4.83
C GLU A 285 -11.32 -16.56 -5.55
N ILE A 286 -12.49 -17.10 -5.84
CA ILE A 286 -13.70 -16.33 -6.13
C ILE A 286 -14.60 -16.42 -4.91
N ARG A 287 -14.79 -15.30 -4.20
CA ARG A 287 -15.51 -15.24 -2.94
C ARG A 287 -16.05 -13.83 -2.68
N ALA A 288 -17.26 -13.74 -2.13
CA ALA A 288 -17.97 -12.47 -1.96
C ALA A 288 -17.23 -11.46 -1.03
N ASP A 289 -16.56 -11.97 -0.01
CA ASP A 289 -15.83 -11.17 0.99
C ASP A 289 -14.30 -11.18 0.80
N ILE A 290 -13.83 -11.37 -0.43
CA ILE A 290 -12.42 -11.59 -0.74
C ILE A 290 -11.50 -10.45 -0.24
N TYR A 291 -11.95 -9.20 -0.29
CA TYR A 291 -11.17 -8.04 0.16
C TYR A 291 -11.18 -7.83 1.68
N ARG A 292 -11.98 -8.62 2.44
CA ARG A 292 -12.06 -8.47 3.90
C ARG A 292 -10.74 -8.78 4.61
N ALA A 293 -9.97 -9.73 4.08
CA ALA A 293 -8.64 -10.04 4.62
C ALA A 293 -7.69 -8.85 4.46
N ALA A 294 -7.71 -8.18 3.29
CA ALA A 294 -6.91 -6.98 3.04
C ALA A 294 -7.35 -5.82 3.94
N PHE A 295 -8.65 -5.57 4.08
CA PHE A 295 -9.19 -4.56 4.98
C PHE A 295 -8.72 -4.78 6.43
N ARG A 296 -8.92 -5.99 6.97
CA ARG A 296 -8.51 -6.32 8.35
C ARG A 296 -7.01 -6.20 8.55
N SER A 297 -6.22 -6.62 7.58
CA SER A 297 -4.76 -6.51 7.66
C SER A 297 -4.32 -5.06 7.72
N VAL A 298 -4.81 -4.20 6.83
CA VAL A 298 -4.47 -2.77 6.84
C VAL A 298 -4.95 -2.09 8.11
N MET A 299 -6.15 -2.40 8.60
CA MET A 299 -6.66 -1.86 9.87
C MET A 299 -5.83 -2.31 11.08
N MET A 300 -5.21 -3.50 11.03
CA MET A 300 -4.22 -3.91 12.03
C MET A 300 -2.95 -3.04 11.96
N GLY A 301 -2.53 -2.65 10.76
CA GLY A 301 -1.46 -1.66 10.56
C GLY A 301 -1.83 -0.30 11.17
N VAL A 302 -3.06 0.18 10.97
CA VAL A 302 -3.55 1.43 11.58
C VAL A 302 -3.52 1.33 13.11
N LEU A 303 -4.10 0.27 13.69
CA LEU A 303 -4.07 0.00 15.14
C LEU A 303 -2.62 -0.02 15.67
N GLY A 304 -1.70 -0.65 14.92
CA GLY A 304 -0.29 -0.77 15.27
C GLY A 304 0.42 0.58 15.46
N ASN A 305 -0.08 1.63 14.86
CA ASN A 305 0.49 2.99 14.94
C ASN A 305 -0.15 3.88 16.04
N ARG A 306 -1.05 3.35 16.85
CA ARG A 306 -1.56 4.08 18.00
C ARG A 306 -0.47 4.26 19.06
N SER A 307 -0.11 5.48 19.42
CA SER A 307 0.76 5.78 20.56
C SER A 307 0.01 5.66 21.88
N GLY A 308 0.71 5.43 22.99
CA GLY A 308 0.16 5.53 24.34
C GLY A 308 -0.63 4.31 24.84
N ILE A 309 -0.68 3.20 24.09
CA ILE A 309 -1.33 1.96 24.49
C ILE A 309 -0.40 0.76 24.36
N ASP A 310 -0.62 -0.23 25.22
CA ASP A 310 0.00 -1.56 25.11
C ASP A 310 -0.77 -2.38 24.04
N LEU A 311 -0.03 -3.00 23.13
CA LEU A 311 -0.58 -3.85 22.09
C LEU A 311 -0.02 -5.26 22.22
N ALA A 312 -0.91 -6.23 22.39
CA ALA A 312 -0.56 -7.63 22.59
C ALA A 312 -1.68 -8.56 22.07
N PRO A 313 -1.43 -9.87 21.95
CA PRO A 313 -2.50 -10.83 21.72
C PRO A 313 -3.59 -10.74 22.80
N PRO A 314 -4.89 -10.83 22.43
CA PRO A 314 -5.37 -11.30 21.14
C PRO A 314 -5.60 -10.20 20.09
N HIS A 315 -5.32 -8.93 20.39
CA HIS A 315 -5.64 -7.79 19.51
C HIS A 315 -4.72 -7.73 18.29
N VAL A 316 -3.43 -7.99 18.50
CA VAL A 316 -2.39 -8.07 17.47
C VAL A 316 -1.52 -9.32 17.70
N PRO A 317 -0.81 -9.86 16.68
CA PRO A 317 0.00 -11.06 16.82
C PRO A 317 1.42 -10.82 17.37
N TYR A 318 1.70 -9.61 17.84
CA TYR A 318 2.97 -9.18 18.41
C TYR A 318 2.75 -8.49 19.76
N HIS A 319 3.83 -8.18 20.48
CA HIS A 319 3.77 -7.38 21.71
C HIS A 319 4.58 -6.11 21.55
N ARG A 320 3.91 -4.97 21.73
CA ARG A 320 4.52 -3.64 21.81
C ARG A 320 4.02 -2.95 23.08
N PRO A 321 4.89 -2.72 24.08
CA PRO A 321 4.56 -1.91 25.25
C PRO A 321 4.09 -0.51 24.88
N ALA A 322 3.33 0.14 25.75
CA ALA A 322 2.77 1.47 25.49
C ALA A 322 3.86 2.53 25.30
N PRO A 323 4.07 3.09 24.11
CA PRO A 323 5.03 4.16 23.89
C PRO A 323 4.47 5.49 24.41
N HIS A 324 5.37 6.42 24.80
CA HIS A 324 5.03 7.81 25.15
C HIS A 324 3.94 7.94 26.23
N ASN A 325 3.85 6.97 27.13
CA ASN A 325 2.88 6.96 28.22
C ASN A 325 3.54 6.63 29.55
N THR A 326 3.88 7.67 30.30
CA THR A 326 4.57 7.55 31.60
C THR A 326 3.78 6.77 32.65
N ALA A 327 2.46 6.66 32.51
CA ALA A 327 1.62 5.92 33.43
C ALA A 327 1.64 4.40 33.15
N LEU A 328 1.83 4.00 31.90
CA LEU A 328 1.80 2.59 31.49
C LEU A 328 3.18 1.98 31.26
N THR A 329 4.19 2.81 31.02
CA THR A 329 5.57 2.36 30.76
C THR A 329 6.47 2.86 31.90
N PRO A 330 6.70 2.05 32.97
CA PRO A 330 7.59 2.45 34.05
C PRO A 330 9.00 2.70 33.52
N GLY A 331 9.57 3.85 33.84
CA GLY A 331 10.88 4.27 33.38
C GLY A 331 10.87 5.15 32.12
N PHE A 332 9.77 5.25 31.42
CA PHE A 332 9.60 6.25 30.35
C PHE A 332 9.57 7.65 31.00
N ALA A 333 10.66 8.39 30.84
CA ALA A 333 10.85 9.70 31.49
C ALA A 333 10.36 10.86 30.63
N ALA A 334 10.21 10.66 29.33
CA ALA A 334 9.88 11.72 28.40
C ALA A 334 8.40 12.12 28.55
N LYS A 335 8.18 13.31 29.08
CA LYS A 335 6.86 13.94 29.12
C LYS A 335 6.67 14.76 27.87
N LEU A 336 5.45 14.70 27.32
CA LEU A 336 5.06 15.59 26.25
C LEU A 336 5.04 17.04 26.76
N LYS A 337 5.92 17.90 26.24
CA LYS A 337 5.93 19.33 26.51
C LYS A 337 4.94 20.06 25.60
N TYR A 338 4.41 21.17 26.07
CA TYR A 338 3.64 22.09 25.26
C TYR A 338 4.41 23.39 25.04
N THR A 339 4.49 23.83 23.78
CA THR A 339 5.01 25.16 23.41
C THR A 339 3.92 26.02 22.79
N THR A 340 4.06 27.36 22.90
CA THR A 340 3.17 28.31 22.21
C THR A 340 3.60 28.56 20.75
N SER A 341 4.74 28.02 20.30
CA SER A 341 5.18 28.09 18.90
C SER A 341 4.26 27.25 18.02
N ARG A 342 3.73 27.88 16.97
CA ARG A 342 2.86 27.22 15.98
C ARG A 342 3.67 26.51 14.91
N TYR A 343 3.11 25.48 14.30
CA TYR A 343 3.64 24.81 13.10
C TYR A 343 5.09 24.34 13.26
N ILE A 344 5.45 23.89 14.46
CA ILE A 344 6.77 23.27 14.69
C ILE A 344 6.85 21.97 13.91
N ASP A 345 8.03 21.66 13.43
CA ASP A 345 8.34 20.31 12.95
C ASP A 345 9.70 19.88 13.45
N ARG A 346 10.02 18.60 13.30
CA ARG A 346 11.27 18.04 13.78
C ARG A 346 12.47 18.67 13.11
N THR A 347 12.40 18.90 11.81
CA THR A 347 13.50 19.51 11.04
C THR A 347 13.85 20.87 11.58
N ASN A 348 12.82 21.69 11.91
CA ASN A 348 12.99 22.99 12.50
C ASN A 348 13.38 22.92 13.97
N PHE A 349 12.96 21.89 14.68
CA PHE A 349 13.22 21.75 16.12
C PHE A 349 14.64 21.25 16.41
N ASP A 350 15.09 20.21 15.71
CA ASP A 350 16.40 19.58 15.97
C ASP A 350 17.54 20.14 15.13
N SER A 351 17.31 20.53 13.89
CA SER A 351 18.35 20.95 12.95
C SER A 351 18.27 22.41 12.53
N SER A 352 17.09 23.03 12.54
CA SER A 352 16.95 24.44 12.26
C SER A 352 17.12 25.24 13.53
N LEU A 353 18.29 25.80 13.72
CA LEU A 353 18.62 26.65 14.87
C LEU A 353 17.76 27.92 14.95
N ALA A 354 17.07 28.30 13.88
CA ALA A 354 16.23 29.48 13.87
C ALA A 354 14.95 29.30 14.69
N ASP A 355 14.28 28.15 14.60
CA ASP A 355 13.03 27.90 15.29
C ASP A 355 13.22 27.32 16.70
N LYS A 356 14.30 26.60 16.95
CA LYS A 356 14.58 26.00 18.25
C LYS A 356 14.51 26.98 19.42
N PRO A 357 15.13 28.17 19.38
CA PRO A 357 14.99 29.14 20.47
C PRO A 357 13.53 29.59 20.70
N ALA A 358 12.72 29.72 19.64
CA ALA A 358 11.31 30.11 19.76
C ALA A 358 10.48 28.98 20.37
N VAL A 359 10.72 27.75 19.98
CA VAL A 359 10.06 26.55 20.56
C VAL A 359 10.37 26.46 22.05
N GLU A 360 11.65 26.57 22.43
CA GLU A 360 12.09 26.51 23.84
C GLU A 360 11.54 27.68 24.67
N ALA A 361 11.58 28.90 24.16
CA ALA A 361 11.04 30.08 24.84
C ALA A 361 9.51 30.03 25.00
N GLY A 362 8.82 29.31 24.10
CA GLY A 362 7.37 29.09 24.12
C GLY A 362 6.90 28.02 25.08
N ILE A 363 7.79 27.22 25.66
CA ILE A 363 7.41 26.11 26.53
C ILE A 363 6.66 26.62 27.78
N LYS A 364 5.47 26.03 28.01
CA LYS A 364 4.61 26.29 29.17
C LYS A 364 4.74 25.23 30.26
N GLY A 365 4.97 24.01 29.88
CA GLY A 365 5.10 22.88 30.79
C GLY A 365 4.76 21.54 30.15
N ASP A 366 4.73 20.52 30.99
CA ASP A 366 4.45 19.16 30.57
C ASP A 366 2.95 18.92 30.46
N LEU A 367 2.56 18.07 29.49
CA LEU A 367 1.20 17.53 29.34
C LEU A 367 1.14 16.09 29.83
N SER A 368 -0.07 15.64 30.16
CA SER A 368 -0.36 14.26 30.56
C SER A 368 -1.07 13.46 29.49
N VAL A 369 -1.49 14.10 28.38
CA VAL A 369 -2.16 13.42 27.29
C VAL A 369 -1.20 12.56 26.46
N ALA A 370 -1.71 11.44 25.99
CA ALA A 370 -1.05 10.53 25.03
C ALA A 370 -2.12 10.01 24.06
N GLY A 371 -1.70 9.37 22.97
CA GLY A 371 -2.63 8.70 22.07
C GLY A 371 -2.77 9.32 20.70
N TRP A 372 -1.71 9.94 20.19
CA TRP A 372 -1.63 10.29 18.76
C TRP A 372 -1.34 9.05 17.90
N TYR A 373 -1.36 9.18 16.59
CA TYR A 373 -0.77 8.19 15.69
C TYR A 373 0.71 8.48 15.49
N GLN A 374 1.51 7.42 15.53
CA GLN A 374 2.92 7.45 15.16
C GLN A 374 3.04 7.28 13.64
N ASP A 375 4.04 7.90 13.03
CA ASP A 375 4.47 7.57 11.68
C ASP A 375 5.64 6.55 11.70
N ALA A 376 6.10 6.15 10.53
CA ALA A 376 6.90 4.94 10.31
C ALA A 376 8.23 4.88 11.09
N GLY A 377 9.03 5.91 10.98
CA GLY A 377 10.41 5.89 11.47
C GLY A 377 10.72 6.90 12.56
N ASP A 378 9.89 7.90 12.76
CA ASP A 378 10.15 9.02 13.67
C ASP A 378 9.21 9.07 14.87
N TRP A 379 8.11 8.32 14.82
CA TRP A 379 7.06 8.26 15.84
C TRP A 379 6.31 9.58 16.06
N ASP A 380 6.53 10.54 15.21
CA ASP A 380 5.95 11.86 15.26
C ASP A 380 4.46 11.84 14.90
N SER A 381 3.71 12.88 15.29
CA SER A 381 2.38 13.16 14.77
C SER A 381 2.43 14.37 13.84
N TYR A 382 1.70 14.28 12.73
CA TYR A 382 1.61 15.33 11.72
C TYR A 382 0.19 15.88 11.64
N GLU A 383 0.04 17.10 11.13
CA GLU A 383 -1.27 17.70 10.87
C GLU A 383 -2.08 16.83 9.89
N SER A 384 -1.41 16.22 8.92
CA SER A 384 -2.01 15.30 7.93
C SER A 384 -2.60 14.03 8.53
N HIS A 385 -2.29 13.68 9.79
CA HIS A 385 -2.91 12.52 10.45
C HIS A 385 -4.42 12.69 10.68
N ILE A 386 -4.97 13.89 10.57
CA ILE A 386 -6.42 14.14 10.49
C ILE A 386 -7.07 13.34 9.35
N GLN A 387 -6.36 13.09 8.27
CA GLN A 387 -6.87 12.30 7.14
C GLN A 387 -7.16 10.84 7.50
N VAL A 388 -6.60 10.31 8.58
CA VAL A 388 -6.89 8.94 9.03
C VAL A 388 -8.35 8.78 9.46
N PRO A 389 -8.85 9.51 10.49
CA PRO A 389 -10.27 9.42 10.87
C PRO A 389 -11.21 9.84 9.74
N GLU A 390 -10.83 10.84 8.95
CA GLU A 390 -11.57 11.35 7.82
C GLU A 390 -11.84 10.24 6.79
N THR A 391 -10.78 9.57 6.33
CA THR A 391 -10.84 8.49 5.33
C THR A 391 -11.61 7.28 5.86
N LEU A 392 -11.41 6.90 7.13
CA LEU A 392 -12.14 5.79 7.74
C LEU A 392 -13.65 6.09 7.88
N MET A 393 -14.02 7.33 8.23
CA MET A 393 -15.41 7.76 8.28
C MET A 393 -16.05 7.79 6.88
N LEU A 394 -15.32 8.22 5.86
CA LEU A 394 -15.78 8.16 4.47
C LEU A 394 -16.01 6.72 4.03
N ALA A 395 -15.09 5.79 4.35
CA ALA A 395 -15.26 4.35 4.08
C ALA A 395 -16.56 3.82 4.71
N TYR A 396 -16.82 4.19 5.97
CA TYR A 396 -18.09 3.84 6.64
C TYR A 396 -19.30 4.42 5.91
N MET A 397 -19.29 5.69 5.53
CA MET A 397 -20.42 6.32 4.82
C MET A 397 -20.68 5.71 3.45
N LEU A 398 -19.64 5.28 2.73
CA LEU A 398 -19.75 4.63 1.42
C LEU A 398 -20.48 3.28 1.50
N ALA A 399 -20.20 2.48 2.53
CA ALA A 399 -20.72 1.12 2.67
C ALA A 399 -20.94 0.71 4.13
N PRO A 400 -21.89 1.33 4.86
CA PRO A 400 -22.05 1.07 6.30
C PRO A 400 -22.31 -0.40 6.65
N ALA A 401 -22.98 -1.13 5.74
CA ALA A 401 -23.29 -2.55 5.92
C ALA A 401 -22.05 -3.48 5.88
N ASN A 402 -20.91 -2.97 5.41
CA ASN A 402 -19.67 -3.73 5.36
C ASN A 402 -18.98 -3.84 6.73
N PHE A 403 -19.36 -3.01 7.69
CA PHE A 403 -18.64 -2.85 8.94
C PHE A 403 -19.47 -3.27 10.15
N SER A 404 -18.85 -4.02 11.04
CA SER A 404 -19.53 -4.53 12.25
C SER A 404 -18.72 -4.25 13.53
N SER A 405 -19.37 -4.44 14.67
CA SER A 405 -18.71 -4.42 15.97
C SER A 405 -17.97 -5.74 16.21
N GLY A 406 -16.74 -5.66 16.71
CA GLY A 406 -15.91 -6.82 17.06
C GLY A 406 -15.14 -7.44 15.88
N GLU A 407 -15.22 -6.87 14.68
CA GLU A 407 -14.52 -7.47 13.52
C GLU A 407 -13.02 -7.18 13.45
N LEU A 408 -12.58 -6.08 14.03
CA LEU A 408 -11.16 -5.68 14.07
C LEU A 408 -10.47 -6.05 15.38
N ASN A 409 -11.24 -6.60 16.33
CA ASN A 409 -10.71 -7.01 17.63
C ASN A 409 -9.95 -5.90 18.38
N LEU A 410 -10.44 -4.65 18.30
CA LEU A 410 -9.82 -3.50 18.93
C LEU A 410 -9.88 -3.60 20.47
N PRO A 411 -8.84 -3.14 21.20
CA PRO A 411 -8.80 -3.25 22.65
C PRO A 411 -9.84 -2.37 23.38
N ASP A 412 -10.34 -1.33 22.72
CA ASP A 412 -11.24 -0.31 23.27
C ASP A 412 -12.62 -0.28 22.60
N ALA A 413 -12.98 -1.29 21.82
CA ALA A 413 -14.23 -1.31 21.05
C ALA A 413 -15.47 -1.45 21.93
N PRO A 414 -16.37 -0.45 21.96
CA PRO A 414 -17.65 -0.57 22.67
C PRO A 414 -18.60 -1.50 21.92
N THR A 415 -19.34 -2.33 22.63
CA THR A 415 -20.28 -3.25 22.03
C THR A 415 -21.34 -2.54 21.18
N GLY A 416 -21.45 -2.96 19.94
CA GLY A 416 -22.49 -2.52 18.99
C GLY A 416 -22.17 -1.22 18.24
N LEU A 417 -20.98 -0.65 18.37
CA LEU A 417 -20.43 0.35 17.43
C LEU A 417 -19.60 -0.39 16.39
N PRO A 418 -19.70 -0.09 15.09
CA PRO A 418 -18.75 -0.61 14.10
C PRO A 418 -17.31 -0.24 14.45
N ASP A 419 -16.40 -1.22 14.42
CA ASP A 419 -15.01 -1.02 14.85
C ASP A 419 -14.28 0.05 14.05
N ILE A 420 -14.61 0.21 12.77
CA ILE A 420 -14.04 1.29 11.94
C ILE A 420 -14.32 2.69 12.54
N LEU A 421 -15.47 2.89 13.18
CA LEU A 421 -15.80 4.15 13.86
C LEU A 421 -15.08 4.28 15.20
N THR A 422 -14.81 3.17 15.88
CA THR A 422 -13.95 3.15 17.07
C THR A 422 -12.54 3.56 16.72
N GLU A 423 -11.99 3.03 15.62
CA GLU A 423 -10.67 3.43 15.12
C GLU A 423 -10.67 4.91 14.70
N ALA A 424 -11.66 5.34 13.92
CA ALA A 424 -11.79 6.74 13.50
C ALA A 424 -11.91 7.73 14.67
N ARG A 425 -12.41 7.29 15.83
CA ARG A 425 -12.51 8.11 17.04
C ARG A 425 -11.16 8.34 17.73
N TRP A 426 -10.14 7.53 17.47
CA TRP A 426 -8.88 7.53 18.22
C TRP A 426 -8.19 8.91 18.25
N LEU A 427 -7.90 9.46 17.09
CA LEU A 427 -7.24 10.77 16.98
C LEU A 427 -8.14 11.93 17.44
N PRO A 428 -9.43 12.04 17.05
CA PRO A 428 -10.32 13.05 17.61
C PRO A 428 -10.42 13.02 19.14
N ALA A 429 -10.41 11.83 19.74
CA ALA A 429 -10.40 11.70 21.19
C ALA A 429 -9.08 12.18 21.85
N PHE A 430 -7.96 12.00 21.18
CA PHE A 430 -6.69 12.60 21.60
C PHE A 430 -6.77 14.14 21.52
N CYS A 431 -7.23 14.70 20.38
CA CYS A 431 -7.41 16.14 20.20
C CYS A 431 -8.33 16.73 21.27
N TYR A 432 -9.44 16.05 21.60
CA TYR A 432 -10.35 16.44 22.69
C TYR A 432 -9.61 16.55 24.02
N ARG A 433 -8.86 15.52 24.40
CA ARG A 433 -8.08 15.53 25.65
C ARG A 433 -7.02 16.62 25.67
N LEU A 434 -6.31 16.79 24.54
CA LEU A 434 -5.29 17.85 24.39
C LEU A 434 -5.91 19.23 24.59
N ARG A 435 -6.97 19.57 23.87
CA ARG A 435 -7.68 20.84 23.97
C ARG A 435 -8.11 21.14 25.40
N HIS A 436 -8.74 20.17 26.06
CA HIS A 436 -9.25 20.33 27.42
C HIS A 436 -8.13 20.40 28.47
N GLU A 437 -7.02 19.70 28.28
CA GLU A 437 -5.86 19.84 29.16
C GLU A 437 -5.21 21.22 29.03
N LEU A 438 -5.06 21.74 27.80
CA LEU A 438 -4.54 23.09 27.55
C LEU A 438 -5.41 24.15 28.23
N LEU A 439 -6.74 24.04 28.10
CA LEU A 439 -7.67 24.96 28.77
C LEU A 439 -7.58 24.88 30.29
N SER A 440 -7.57 23.68 30.86
CA SER A 440 -7.54 23.44 32.30
C SER A 440 -6.29 23.97 33.00
N ARG A 441 -5.16 23.96 32.26
CA ARG A 441 -3.86 24.45 32.72
C ARG A 441 -3.61 25.94 32.40
N ASN A 442 -4.52 26.60 31.70
CA ASN A 442 -4.31 27.95 31.14
C ASN A 442 -3.06 28.03 30.24
N TYR A 443 -2.76 26.94 29.49
CA TYR A 443 -1.70 26.90 28.48
C TYR A 443 -2.23 27.36 27.10
N GLY A 444 -3.50 27.09 26.81
CA GLY A 444 -4.19 27.35 25.57
C GLY A 444 -5.47 28.17 25.77
N THR A 445 -6.12 28.53 24.66
CA THR A 445 -7.32 29.38 24.59
C THR A 445 -8.53 28.70 23.94
N GLY A 446 -8.38 27.45 23.53
CA GLY A 446 -9.45 26.61 22.97
C GLY A 446 -9.21 26.05 21.56
N GLY A 447 -8.01 26.27 21.00
CA GLY A 447 -7.56 25.56 19.80
C GLY A 447 -6.71 24.34 20.14
N ILE A 448 -6.10 23.77 19.12
CA ILE A 448 -5.07 22.71 19.23
C ILE A 448 -3.94 22.96 18.23
N GLY A 449 -2.78 22.34 18.49
CA GLY A 449 -1.74 22.09 17.49
C GLY A 449 -1.53 20.59 17.44
N LEU A 450 -1.65 19.99 16.26
CA LEU A 450 -1.58 18.52 16.10
C LEU A 450 -0.16 18.03 15.89
N ARG A 451 0.78 18.89 15.49
CA ARG A 451 2.18 18.51 15.32
C ARG A 451 2.80 18.18 16.67
N ILE A 452 3.25 16.91 16.79
CA ILE A 452 4.02 16.43 17.94
C ILE A 452 5.30 15.85 17.39
N CYS A 453 6.43 16.38 17.84
CA CYS A 453 7.73 15.96 17.34
C CYS A 453 8.77 15.78 18.45
N GLY A 454 9.74 14.92 18.19
CA GLY A 454 10.94 14.78 19.00
C GLY A 454 11.98 15.85 18.68
N ASP A 455 12.93 16.07 19.61
CA ASP A 455 14.03 17.02 19.43
C ASP A 455 15.19 16.47 18.59
N TYR A 456 15.19 15.17 18.30
CA TYR A 456 16.09 14.54 17.33
C TYR A 456 15.40 13.32 16.70
N PHE A 457 16.01 12.82 15.63
CA PHE A 457 15.46 11.72 14.86
C PHE A 457 15.89 10.37 15.38
N GLY A 458 14.96 9.41 15.40
CA GLY A 458 15.24 7.98 15.46
C GLY A 458 15.80 7.47 16.77
N ASP A 459 15.89 6.17 16.84
CA ASP A 459 16.34 5.40 17.97
C ASP A 459 17.87 5.39 18.15
N ASP A 460 18.58 5.23 17.06
CA ASP A 460 20.03 5.09 16.98
C ASP A 460 20.77 6.41 16.65
N THR A 461 20.05 7.49 16.43
CA THR A 461 20.59 8.84 16.26
C THR A 461 20.64 9.62 17.57
N GLY A 462 20.10 9.05 18.67
CA GLY A 462 20.22 9.63 20.00
C GLY A 462 21.64 9.63 20.56
N PRO A 463 21.84 10.18 21.74
CA PRO A 463 23.18 10.36 22.31
C PRO A 463 24.01 9.08 22.41
N ASN A 464 23.36 7.94 22.52
CA ASN A 464 24.02 6.64 22.70
C ASN A 464 24.16 5.84 21.39
N GLY A 465 23.42 6.20 20.31
CA GLY A 465 23.42 5.48 19.02
C GLY A 465 23.00 4.01 19.14
N ILE A 466 22.08 3.70 20.08
CA ILE A 466 21.62 2.35 20.38
C ILE A 466 20.19 2.18 19.86
N ALA A 467 19.97 1.13 19.11
CA ALA A 467 18.68 0.76 18.54
C ALA A 467 17.67 0.38 19.64
N ARG A 468 16.43 0.90 19.52
CA ARG A 468 15.34 0.69 20.49
C ARG A 468 13.98 0.97 19.85
N GLY A 469 12.93 0.40 20.44
CA GLY A 469 11.55 0.74 20.10
C GLY A 469 11.06 2.01 20.81
N SER A 470 9.96 2.57 20.34
CA SER A 470 9.35 3.80 20.88
C SER A 470 9.00 3.73 22.37
N TRP A 471 8.72 2.56 22.90
CA TRP A 471 8.48 2.33 24.35
C TRP A 471 9.76 2.38 25.19
N GLN A 472 10.93 2.37 24.56
CA GLN A 472 12.25 2.46 25.21
C GLN A 472 12.87 3.85 25.04
N ASP A 473 12.17 4.77 24.39
CA ASP A 473 12.63 6.15 24.17
C ASP A 473 12.53 6.95 25.46
N THR A 474 13.66 7.09 26.17
CA THR A 474 13.74 7.70 27.51
C THR A 474 14.45 9.04 27.54
N ASP A 475 15.08 9.45 26.48
CA ASP A 475 15.98 10.62 26.42
C ASP A 475 15.56 11.70 25.42
N ARG A 476 14.60 11.41 24.52
CA ARG A 476 14.04 12.39 23.58
C ARG A 476 13.06 13.32 24.28
N ILE A 477 13.11 14.61 23.92
CA ILE A 477 12.13 15.59 24.36
C ILE A 477 11.01 15.67 23.32
N TRP A 478 9.82 15.26 23.72
CA TRP A 478 8.64 15.34 22.88
C TRP A 478 7.90 16.66 23.12
N THR A 479 7.51 17.35 22.05
CA THR A 479 6.86 18.64 22.11
C THR A 479 5.62 18.72 21.21
N ALA A 480 4.49 19.12 21.80
CA ALA A 480 3.28 19.46 21.07
C ALA A 480 3.33 20.95 20.67
N SER A 481 2.99 21.24 19.41
CA SER A 481 2.96 22.60 18.86
C SER A 481 1.85 23.44 19.50
N GLY A 482 2.00 24.77 19.40
CA GLY A 482 1.01 25.73 19.82
C GLY A 482 -0.28 25.65 19.00
N GLU A 483 -1.38 26.10 19.61
CA GLU A 483 -2.68 26.18 18.95
C GLU A 483 -2.59 26.91 17.61
N ASP A 484 -3.10 26.29 16.56
CA ASP A 484 -3.10 26.84 15.21
C ASP A 484 -4.44 26.59 14.48
N PRO A 485 -4.81 27.44 13.50
CA PRO A 485 -6.07 27.30 12.78
C PRO A 485 -6.14 26.03 11.91
N VAL A 486 -5.05 25.57 11.29
CA VAL A 486 -5.05 24.38 10.40
C VAL A 486 -5.45 23.15 11.19
N SER A 487 -4.69 22.86 12.26
CA SER A 487 -4.99 21.74 13.17
C SER A 487 -6.39 21.85 13.78
N THR A 488 -6.82 23.07 14.12
CA THR A 488 -8.10 23.28 14.78
C THR A 488 -9.28 23.14 13.82
N TYR A 489 -9.16 23.62 12.56
CA TYR A 489 -10.17 23.35 11.52
C TYR A 489 -10.26 21.84 11.20
N GLY A 490 -9.13 21.18 11.06
CA GLY A 490 -9.09 19.72 10.88
C GLY A 490 -9.79 18.97 12.02
N TYR A 491 -9.52 19.37 13.26
CA TYR A 491 -10.22 18.79 14.43
C TYR A 491 -11.73 19.09 14.42
N ALA A 492 -12.12 20.32 14.11
CA ALA A 492 -13.55 20.68 13.99
C ALA A 492 -14.25 19.83 12.93
N ALA A 493 -13.60 19.61 11.78
CA ALA A 493 -14.12 18.80 10.69
C ALA A 493 -14.33 17.34 11.10
N VAL A 494 -13.31 16.69 11.65
CA VAL A 494 -13.42 15.27 12.04
C VAL A 494 -14.35 15.07 13.24
N ALA A 495 -14.44 16.03 14.16
CA ALA A 495 -15.42 16.01 15.25
C ALA A 495 -16.85 16.07 14.71
N ALA A 496 -17.12 16.99 13.78
CA ALA A 496 -18.44 17.10 13.13
C ALA A 496 -18.80 15.85 12.33
N ASN A 497 -17.84 15.33 11.55
CA ASN A 497 -18.06 14.11 10.78
C ASN A 497 -18.28 12.88 11.68
N LEU A 498 -17.56 12.77 12.79
CA LEU A 498 -17.76 11.71 13.77
C LEU A 498 -19.18 11.77 14.36
N ALA A 499 -19.69 12.98 14.68
CA ALA A 499 -21.08 13.16 15.10
C ALA A 499 -22.09 12.69 14.04
N LEU A 500 -21.82 12.97 12.75
CA LEU A 500 -22.65 12.48 11.63
C LEU A 500 -22.62 10.95 11.53
N CYS A 501 -21.43 10.33 11.61
CA CYS A 501 -21.27 8.89 11.56
C CYS A 501 -21.95 8.18 12.73
N TYR A 502 -21.80 8.70 13.95
CA TYR A 502 -22.52 8.17 15.12
C TYR A 502 -24.03 8.27 14.96
N ARG A 503 -24.53 9.41 14.45
CA ARG A 503 -25.96 9.57 14.13
C ARG A 503 -26.43 8.54 13.10
N GLN A 504 -25.65 8.32 12.02
CA GLN A 504 -25.97 7.32 11.00
C GLN A 504 -25.93 5.89 11.56
N ALA A 505 -25.03 5.59 12.50
CA ALA A 505 -24.99 4.31 13.21
C ALA A 505 -26.09 4.14 14.27
N GLY A 506 -26.94 5.17 14.51
CA GLY A 506 -27.93 5.15 15.58
C GLY A 506 -27.31 5.16 16.99
N LYS A 507 -26.11 5.71 17.14
CA LYS A 507 -25.33 5.73 18.39
C LYS A 507 -25.03 7.15 18.85
N ARG A 508 -24.54 7.25 20.07
CA ARG A 508 -23.95 8.46 20.65
C ARG A 508 -22.65 8.12 21.37
N ASP A 509 -21.73 9.05 21.39
CA ASP A 509 -20.58 8.95 22.29
C ASP A 509 -21.04 9.34 23.72
N PRO A 510 -20.84 8.46 24.71
CA PRO A 510 -21.27 8.76 26.07
C PRO A 510 -20.40 9.80 26.79
N SER A 511 -19.19 10.05 26.27
CA SER A 511 -18.17 10.87 26.94
C SER A 511 -17.91 12.22 26.29
N VAL A 512 -18.28 12.42 25.01
CA VAL A 512 -17.99 13.62 24.26
C VAL A 512 -19.20 14.05 23.43
N ASP A 513 -19.55 15.33 23.53
CA ASP A 513 -20.47 16.00 22.61
C ASP A 513 -19.71 16.51 21.38
N TRP A 514 -19.54 15.63 20.41
CA TRP A 514 -18.75 15.93 19.19
C TRP A 514 -19.32 17.09 18.37
N ALA A 515 -20.63 17.32 18.41
CA ALA A 515 -21.25 18.44 17.72
C ALA A 515 -20.81 19.77 18.33
N ARG A 516 -20.87 19.87 19.65
CA ARG A 516 -20.43 21.04 20.39
C ARG A 516 -18.93 21.30 20.23
N GLU A 517 -18.10 20.24 20.36
CA GLU A 517 -16.64 20.34 20.16
C GLU A 517 -16.30 20.89 18.76
N ALA A 518 -17.02 20.44 17.74
CA ALA A 518 -16.82 20.90 16.37
C ALA A 518 -17.14 22.38 16.18
N GLU A 519 -18.28 22.85 16.71
CA GLU A 519 -18.70 24.24 16.61
C GLU A 519 -17.74 25.16 17.36
N GLU A 520 -17.40 24.83 18.62
CA GLU A 520 -16.46 25.61 19.42
C GLU A 520 -15.07 25.70 18.78
N SER A 521 -14.58 24.60 18.22
CA SER A 521 -13.28 24.55 17.56
C SER A 521 -13.27 25.33 16.26
N TYR A 522 -14.33 25.22 15.44
CA TYR A 522 -14.47 26.01 14.23
C TYR A 522 -14.48 27.52 14.55
N ASP A 523 -15.31 27.94 15.53
CA ASP A 523 -15.40 29.35 15.93
C ASP A 523 -14.07 29.88 16.48
N TRP A 524 -13.31 29.04 17.19
CA TRP A 524 -11.97 29.40 17.65
C TRP A 524 -11.03 29.60 16.47
N ALA A 525 -10.99 28.66 15.51
CA ALA A 525 -10.13 28.72 14.35
C ALA A 525 -10.43 29.95 13.49
N ALA A 526 -11.70 30.23 13.20
CA ALA A 526 -12.11 31.39 12.44
C ALA A 526 -11.69 32.70 13.10
N LYS A 527 -11.83 32.80 14.43
CA LYS A 527 -11.46 33.99 15.21
C LYS A 527 -9.96 34.22 15.32
N ASN A 528 -9.16 33.13 15.32
CA ASN A 528 -7.73 33.16 15.62
C ASN A 528 -6.83 33.02 14.39
N THR A 529 -7.41 32.93 13.20
CA THR A 529 -6.68 32.96 11.91
C THR A 529 -6.00 34.32 11.78
N LYS A 530 -4.71 34.31 11.47
CA LYS A 530 -3.86 35.47 11.24
C LYS A 530 -3.44 35.53 9.78
N ALA A 531 -3.04 36.72 9.33
CA ALA A 531 -2.48 36.84 7.98
C ALA A 531 -1.31 35.86 7.76
N GLY A 532 -1.39 35.09 6.72
CA GLY A 532 -0.43 34.04 6.36
C GLY A 532 -0.82 32.62 6.78
N ASP A 533 -1.72 32.44 7.75
CA ASP A 533 -2.22 31.09 8.09
C ASP A 533 -2.97 30.46 6.90
N GLU A 534 -3.69 31.25 6.11
CA GLU A 534 -4.41 30.85 4.91
C GLU A 534 -3.51 30.31 3.78
N ASN A 535 -2.20 30.54 3.88
CA ASN A 535 -1.22 30.02 2.93
C ASN A 535 -0.56 28.69 3.41
N LYS A 536 -0.93 28.21 4.58
CA LYS A 536 -0.44 26.93 5.07
C LYS A 536 -1.10 25.78 4.31
N PRO A 537 -0.36 24.69 4.07
CA PRO A 537 -0.95 23.48 3.52
C PRO A 537 -2.20 23.06 4.28
N ASP A 538 -3.18 22.53 3.57
CA ASP A 538 -4.45 21.99 4.07
C ASP A 538 -5.37 23.00 4.81
N PHE A 539 -5.01 24.27 4.91
CA PHE A 539 -5.85 25.28 5.60
C PHE A 539 -7.25 25.38 4.99
N LYS A 540 -7.32 25.58 3.68
CA LYS A 540 -8.58 25.71 2.94
C LYS A 540 -9.35 24.41 2.89
N GLU A 541 -8.65 23.33 2.72
CA GLU A 541 -9.19 21.99 2.64
C GLU A 541 -9.88 21.60 3.95
N TYR A 542 -9.23 21.77 5.09
CA TYR A 542 -9.83 21.49 6.40
C TYR A 542 -10.94 22.47 6.77
N GLN A 543 -10.82 23.74 6.38
CA GLN A 543 -11.92 24.72 6.53
C GLN A 543 -13.15 24.29 5.73
N MET A 544 -12.97 23.94 4.44
CA MET A 544 -14.04 23.44 3.56
C MET A 544 -14.68 22.18 4.12
N TYR A 545 -13.88 21.24 4.61
CA TYR A 545 -14.37 20.02 5.20
C TYR A 545 -15.19 20.29 6.46
N ALA A 546 -14.71 21.16 7.35
CA ALA A 546 -15.43 21.57 8.55
C ALA A 546 -16.78 22.24 8.20
N LEU A 547 -16.79 23.16 7.24
CA LEU A 547 -18.00 23.81 6.74
C LEU A 547 -19.04 22.80 6.24
N CYS A 548 -18.59 21.83 5.41
CA CYS A 548 -19.46 20.77 4.91
C CYS A 548 -20.09 19.95 6.04
N CYS A 549 -19.29 19.50 6.98
CA CYS A 549 -19.74 18.66 8.07
C CYS A 549 -20.64 19.44 9.06
N LEU A 550 -20.30 20.66 9.40
CA LEU A 550 -21.08 21.50 10.30
C LEU A 550 -22.44 21.90 9.70
N HIS A 551 -22.48 22.26 8.41
CA HIS A 551 -23.75 22.50 7.74
C HIS A 551 -24.65 21.27 7.75
N LEU A 552 -24.11 20.09 7.41
CA LEU A 552 -24.86 18.83 7.45
C LEU A 552 -25.34 18.44 8.85
N LEU A 553 -24.60 18.83 9.87
CA LEU A 553 -24.86 18.49 11.26
C LEU A 553 -25.93 19.41 11.90
N THR A 554 -25.81 20.72 11.66
CA THR A 554 -26.59 21.77 12.36
C THR A 554 -27.69 22.40 11.51
N GLY A 555 -27.48 22.51 10.19
CA GLY A 555 -28.34 23.27 9.28
C GLY A 555 -28.15 24.78 9.38
N ASP A 556 -27.12 25.28 10.09
CA ASP A 556 -26.84 26.68 10.20
C ASP A 556 -26.45 27.28 8.84
N GLN A 557 -27.20 28.32 8.44
CA GLN A 557 -27.07 28.96 7.13
C GLN A 557 -25.75 29.73 6.97
N ARG A 558 -25.05 30.07 8.05
CA ARG A 558 -23.72 30.69 7.96
C ARG A 558 -22.74 29.82 7.20
N PHE A 559 -22.75 28.49 7.47
CA PHE A 559 -21.87 27.53 6.80
C PHE A 559 -22.27 27.33 5.33
N ALA A 560 -23.58 27.26 5.04
CA ALA A 560 -24.06 27.15 3.66
C ALA A 560 -23.68 28.38 2.83
N THR A 561 -23.76 29.56 3.38
CA THR A 561 -23.42 30.83 2.70
C THR A 561 -21.95 30.85 2.30
N GLU A 562 -21.07 30.45 3.21
CA GLU A 562 -19.63 30.34 2.94
C GLU A 562 -19.31 29.28 1.90
N LEU A 563 -19.87 28.07 2.03
CA LEU A 563 -19.75 27.01 1.03
C LEU A 563 -20.21 27.43 -0.36
N LEU A 564 -21.33 28.15 -0.48
CA LEU A 564 -21.84 28.64 -1.75
C LEU A 564 -20.88 29.67 -2.38
N ALA A 565 -20.21 30.49 -1.57
CA ALA A 565 -19.21 31.41 -2.06
C ALA A 565 -17.95 30.69 -2.54
N GLU A 566 -17.39 29.80 -1.72
CA GLU A 566 -16.14 29.07 -2.00
C GLU A 566 -16.26 28.08 -3.19
N THR A 567 -17.47 27.61 -3.50
CA THR A 567 -17.72 26.64 -4.57
C THR A 567 -18.35 27.23 -5.81
N ALA A 568 -18.33 28.54 -5.96
CA ALA A 568 -19.06 29.25 -7.04
C ALA A 568 -18.61 28.84 -8.44
N ASP A 569 -17.36 28.47 -8.61
CA ASP A 569 -16.71 28.04 -9.84
C ASP A 569 -16.69 26.50 -10.05
N TYR A 570 -17.22 25.71 -9.10
CA TYR A 570 -17.23 24.26 -9.23
C TYR A 570 -18.05 23.81 -10.45
N SER A 571 -17.46 22.94 -11.25
CA SER A 571 -17.95 22.46 -12.54
C SER A 571 -17.48 21.03 -12.81
N PRO A 572 -17.93 20.36 -13.87
CA PRO A 572 -17.41 19.06 -14.28
C PRO A 572 -15.91 19.05 -14.65
N SER A 573 -15.31 20.21 -14.89
CA SER A 573 -13.88 20.37 -15.13
C SER A 573 -13.05 20.56 -13.86
N THR A 574 -13.71 20.82 -12.73
CA THR A 574 -13.03 20.91 -11.43
C THR A 574 -12.41 19.55 -11.10
N ARG A 575 -11.16 19.59 -10.64
CA ARG A 575 -10.44 18.42 -10.15
C ARG A 575 -10.18 18.60 -8.67
N LEU A 576 -10.61 17.62 -7.90
CA LEU A 576 -10.47 17.60 -6.45
C LEU A 576 -9.26 16.73 -6.10
N TRP A 577 -8.21 17.39 -5.69
CA TRP A 577 -6.96 16.75 -5.33
C TRP A 577 -6.90 16.50 -3.83
N TRP A 578 -6.46 15.32 -3.43
CA TRP A 578 -6.14 15.01 -2.04
C TRP A 578 -7.28 15.37 -1.09
N SER A 579 -6.99 16.11 0.01
CA SER A 579 -7.96 16.58 0.99
C SER A 579 -9.06 17.51 0.46
N GLN A 580 -8.95 18.01 -0.77
CA GLN A 580 -10.04 18.76 -1.42
C GLN A 580 -11.29 17.90 -1.68
N LEU A 581 -11.11 16.59 -1.79
CA LEU A 581 -12.22 15.65 -2.02
C LEU A 581 -13.10 15.48 -0.76
N ASP A 582 -12.54 15.60 0.43
CA ASP A 582 -13.14 15.10 1.67
C ASP A 582 -14.44 15.80 2.04
N GLY A 583 -14.45 17.11 2.05
CA GLY A 583 -15.67 17.89 2.27
C GLY A 583 -16.78 17.56 1.26
N PRO A 584 -16.54 17.68 -0.06
CA PRO A 584 -17.47 17.29 -1.11
C PRO A 584 -17.97 15.84 -1.01
N ALA A 585 -17.08 14.89 -0.75
CA ALA A 585 -17.43 13.47 -0.61
C ALA A 585 -18.37 13.22 0.57
N VAL A 586 -18.02 13.75 1.74
CA VAL A 586 -18.87 13.64 2.93
C VAL A 586 -20.21 14.33 2.72
N TYR A 587 -20.21 15.51 2.07
CA TYR A 587 -21.46 16.22 1.79
C TYR A 587 -22.42 15.41 0.92
N LEU A 588 -21.89 14.64 -0.02
CA LEU A 588 -22.68 13.75 -0.88
C LEU A 588 -23.12 12.48 -0.14
N MET A 589 -22.27 11.87 0.66
CA MET A 589 -22.49 10.56 1.28
C MET A 589 -23.28 10.62 2.58
N ALA A 590 -23.08 11.63 3.42
CA ALA A 590 -23.73 11.73 4.71
C ALA A 590 -25.26 11.77 4.61
N GLN A 591 -25.93 11.15 5.55
CA GLN A 591 -27.39 11.23 5.71
C GLN A 591 -27.73 12.50 6.49
N SER A 592 -28.23 13.53 5.82
CA SER A 592 -28.67 14.77 6.44
C SER A 592 -29.86 15.39 5.70
N LYS A 593 -30.79 15.96 6.45
CA LYS A 593 -31.94 16.73 5.94
C LYS A 593 -31.57 18.16 5.53
N PHE A 594 -30.35 18.59 5.86
CA PHE A 594 -29.89 19.97 5.66
C PHE A 594 -29.11 20.18 4.36
N LYS A 595 -28.99 19.15 3.52
CA LYS A 595 -28.30 19.27 2.23
C LYS A 595 -28.92 20.38 1.36
N ASP A 596 -28.10 21.35 0.95
CA ASP A 596 -28.50 22.36 -0.01
C ASP A 596 -28.42 21.79 -1.44
N PRO A 597 -29.49 21.90 -2.27
CA PRO A 597 -29.50 21.32 -3.61
C PRO A 597 -28.46 21.90 -4.56
N VAL A 598 -28.07 23.18 -4.41
CA VAL A 598 -27.04 23.83 -5.24
C VAL A 598 -25.68 23.23 -4.91
N LEU A 599 -25.37 23.13 -3.61
CA LEU A 599 -24.11 22.50 -3.16
C LEU A 599 -24.03 21.03 -3.59
N VAL A 600 -25.13 20.27 -3.44
CA VAL A 600 -25.17 18.88 -3.95
C VAL A 600 -24.85 18.81 -5.44
N GLY A 601 -25.42 19.73 -6.25
CA GLY A 601 -25.16 19.81 -7.68
C GLY A 601 -23.71 20.10 -8.01
N ARG A 602 -23.11 21.09 -7.35
CA ARG A 602 -21.72 21.50 -7.52
C ARG A 602 -20.73 20.41 -7.10
N PHE A 603 -20.88 19.88 -5.91
CA PHE A 603 -20.02 18.78 -5.41
C PHE A 603 -20.15 17.53 -6.27
N ARG A 604 -21.38 17.18 -6.66
CA ARG A 604 -21.59 16.04 -7.59
C ARG A 604 -20.83 16.25 -8.90
N SER A 605 -20.91 17.43 -9.49
CA SER A 605 -20.21 17.73 -10.75
C SER A 605 -18.71 17.60 -10.62
N ALA A 606 -18.11 18.17 -9.56
CA ALA A 606 -16.69 18.13 -9.32
C ALA A 606 -16.19 16.70 -9.02
N VAL A 607 -16.90 15.95 -8.17
CA VAL A 607 -16.55 14.56 -7.83
C VAL A 607 -16.64 13.65 -9.05
N LEU A 608 -17.71 13.75 -9.84
CA LEU A 608 -17.82 12.95 -11.06
C LEU A 608 -16.75 13.31 -12.09
N GLY A 609 -16.43 14.60 -12.25
CA GLY A 609 -15.35 15.05 -13.13
C GLY A 609 -13.97 14.53 -12.71
N THR A 610 -13.71 14.48 -11.40
CA THR A 610 -12.49 13.88 -10.84
C THR A 610 -12.46 12.37 -11.09
N ALA A 611 -13.53 11.67 -10.75
CA ALA A 611 -13.64 10.22 -10.94
C ALA A 611 -13.51 9.80 -12.41
N ASP A 612 -14.06 10.58 -13.34
CA ASP A 612 -13.92 10.30 -14.78
C ASP A 612 -12.46 10.43 -15.25
N ALA A 613 -11.71 11.42 -14.73
CA ALA A 613 -10.29 11.57 -15.04
C ALA A 613 -9.45 10.42 -14.47
N GLU A 614 -9.69 10.04 -13.21
CA GLU A 614 -9.01 8.89 -12.60
C GLU A 614 -9.33 7.57 -13.32
N MET A 615 -10.57 7.39 -13.75
CA MET A 615 -10.99 6.21 -14.50
C MET A 615 -10.39 6.18 -15.91
N GLU A 616 -10.25 7.34 -16.58
CA GLU A 616 -9.57 7.42 -17.87
C GLU A 616 -8.10 6.99 -17.74
N SER A 617 -7.42 7.35 -16.64
CA SER A 617 -6.07 6.86 -16.34
C SER A 617 -6.05 5.34 -16.23
N ALA A 618 -7.03 4.72 -15.57
CA ALA A 618 -7.14 3.26 -15.49
C ALA A 618 -7.34 2.61 -16.88
N HIS A 619 -8.11 3.23 -17.74
CA HIS A 619 -8.31 2.73 -19.11
C HIS A 619 -7.03 2.76 -19.95
N ARG A 620 -6.21 3.77 -19.79
CA ARG A 620 -4.96 3.94 -20.54
C ARG A 620 -3.84 3.03 -20.03
N ARG A 621 -3.80 2.75 -18.74
CA ARG A 621 -2.77 1.91 -18.15
C ARG A 621 -2.94 0.44 -18.51
N ALA A 622 -1.84 -0.23 -18.78
CA ALA A 622 -1.82 -1.63 -19.19
C ALA A 622 -2.53 -2.55 -18.18
N LEU A 623 -2.36 -2.28 -16.89
CA LEU A 623 -2.91 -3.09 -15.79
C LEU A 623 -4.15 -2.48 -15.11
N ARG A 624 -4.81 -1.51 -15.73
CA ARG A 624 -6.12 -0.95 -15.33
C ARG A 624 -6.20 -0.37 -13.91
N TRP A 625 -5.11 0.04 -13.30
CA TRP A 625 -5.18 0.73 -12.01
C TRP A 625 -5.50 2.22 -12.19
N GLY A 626 -6.43 2.72 -11.35
CA GLY A 626 -6.92 4.10 -11.39
C GLY A 626 -6.08 5.08 -10.57
N GLY A 627 -6.56 6.31 -10.50
CA GLY A 627 -5.91 7.42 -9.82
C GLY A 627 -4.95 8.18 -10.72
N ASP A 628 -4.75 9.47 -10.41
CA ASP A 628 -3.92 10.35 -11.21
C ASP A 628 -2.45 10.37 -10.82
N TRP A 629 -2.10 9.60 -9.79
CA TRP A 629 -0.76 9.63 -9.24
C TRP A 629 0.22 8.86 -10.11
N GLY A 630 1.30 9.52 -10.38
CA GLY A 630 2.42 8.90 -11.07
C GLY A 630 3.27 8.07 -10.15
N MET A 631 4.06 7.27 -10.79
CA MET A 631 5.22 6.67 -10.15
C MET A 631 6.28 7.72 -9.95
N PRO A 632 7.00 7.53 -8.99
CA PRO A 632 6.87 7.36 -7.59
C PRO A 632 7.04 8.67 -6.88
N MET A 633 6.33 8.77 -5.85
CA MET A 633 6.41 9.95 -5.01
C MET A 633 6.79 9.49 -3.60
N LEU A 634 7.39 10.34 -2.83
CA LEU A 634 7.62 10.21 -1.40
C LEU A 634 6.38 9.83 -0.58
N VAL A 635 5.23 9.76 -1.19
CA VAL A 635 3.93 9.62 -0.52
C VAL A 635 3.19 8.35 -0.91
N GLY A 636 3.89 7.34 -1.40
CA GLY A 636 3.40 5.98 -1.49
C GLY A 636 2.26 5.70 -2.44
N GLN A 637 2.06 6.52 -3.46
CA GLN A 637 0.96 6.32 -4.42
C GLN A 637 1.11 5.06 -5.27
N GLN A 638 2.29 4.48 -5.30
CA GLN A 638 2.57 3.29 -6.11
C GLN A 638 2.13 1.98 -5.50
N THR A 639 1.70 1.99 -4.25
CA THR A 639 1.28 0.81 -3.51
C THR A 639 -0.11 0.95 -2.93
N THR A 640 -0.71 2.12 -3.10
CA THR A 640 -1.95 2.53 -2.45
C THR A 640 -3.03 2.83 -3.49
N PRO A 641 -4.23 2.26 -3.35
CA PRO A 641 -5.33 2.49 -4.29
C PRO A 641 -5.98 3.86 -4.05
N TRP A 642 -5.47 4.91 -4.67
CA TRP A 642 -5.98 6.28 -4.58
C TRP A 642 -7.17 6.50 -5.52
N VAL A 643 -8.32 5.92 -5.21
CA VAL A 643 -9.53 5.97 -6.03
C VAL A 643 -10.80 6.29 -5.22
N ALA A 644 -10.65 7.10 -4.18
CA ALA A 644 -11.78 7.52 -3.35
C ALA A 644 -12.85 8.25 -4.17
N ALA A 645 -12.47 9.13 -5.12
CA ALA A 645 -13.42 9.80 -5.99
C ALA A 645 -14.23 8.82 -6.84
N ILE A 646 -13.60 7.77 -7.38
CA ILE A 646 -14.28 6.71 -8.15
C ILE A 646 -15.25 5.94 -7.24
N ALA A 647 -14.86 5.64 -6.00
CA ALA A 647 -15.73 4.95 -5.04
C ALA A 647 -16.97 5.80 -4.70
N VAL A 648 -16.78 7.10 -4.45
CA VAL A 648 -17.88 8.06 -4.23
C VAL A 648 -18.77 8.14 -5.47
N ALA A 649 -18.20 8.27 -6.66
CA ALA A 649 -18.93 8.32 -7.93
C ALA A 649 -19.80 7.07 -8.14
N SER A 650 -19.28 5.90 -7.81
CA SER A 650 -20.03 4.63 -7.84
C SER A 650 -21.31 4.72 -6.98
N GLN A 651 -21.22 5.24 -5.75
CA GLN A 651 -22.38 5.37 -4.87
C GLN A 651 -23.35 6.48 -5.30
N VAL A 652 -22.81 7.64 -5.70
CA VAL A 652 -23.61 8.81 -6.14
C VAL A 652 -24.45 8.50 -7.39
N THR A 653 -23.92 7.64 -8.26
CA THR A 653 -24.62 7.26 -9.52
C THR A 653 -25.51 6.03 -9.37
N LYS A 654 -25.43 5.29 -8.26
CA LYS A 654 -26.04 3.98 -8.07
C LYS A 654 -27.53 3.92 -8.43
N THR A 655 -28.30 4.95 -8.10
CA THR A 655 -29.74 5.01 -8.38
C THR A 655 -30.05 5.72 -9.69
N SER A 656 -29.28 6.78 -10.04
CA SER A 656 -29.56 7.62 -11.20
C SER A 656 -28.99 7.06 -12.51
N ASP A 657 -27.88 6.33 -12.45
CA ASP A 657 -27.23 5.66 -13.58
C ASP A 657 -26.49 4.40 -13.09
N PRO A 658 -27.22 3.27 -12.97
CA PRO A 658 -26.64 2.00 -12.52
C PRO A 658 -25.51 1.48 -13.42
N THR A 659 -25.52 1.84 -14.71
CA THR A 659 -24.47 1.43 -15.66
C THR A 659 -23.18 2.16 -15.36
N ALA A 660 -23.21 3.47 -15.16
CA ALA A 660 -22.06 4.24 -14.75
C ALA A 660 -21.55 3.80 -13.37
N SER A 661 -22.47 3.58 -12.41
CA SER A 661 -22.12 3.08 -11.08
C SER A 661 -21.33 1.77 -11.16
N ARG A 662 -21.79 0.81 -11.97
CA ARG A 662 -21.11 -0.48 -12.15
C ARG A 662 -19.73 -0.33 -12.81
N ARG A 663 -19.60 0.60 -13.75
CA ARG A 663 -18.32 0.92 -14.40
C ARG A 663 -17.31 1.53 -13.43
N TYR A 664 -17.73 2.48 -12.59
CA TYR A 664 -16.90 3.03 -11.53
C TYR A 664 -16.49 1.94 -10.51
N PHE A 665 -17.44 1.12 -10.10
CA PHE A 665 -17.16 0.03 -9.18
C PHE A 665 -16.11 -0.93 -9.73
N GLY A 666 -16.20 -1.33 -10.99
CA GLY A 666 -15.19 -2.16 -11.68
C GLY A 666 -13.81 -1.51 -11.72
N ALA A 667 -13.72 -0.17 -11.86
CA ALA A 667 -12.45 0.54 -11.83
C ALA A 667 -11.82 0.55 -10.42
N VAL A 668 -12.64 0.59 -9.36
CA VAL A 668 -12.14 0.41 -7.98
C VAL A 668 -11.59 -1.01 -7.80
N GLU A 669 -12.31 -2.03 -8.29
CA GLU A 669 -11.87 -3.43 -8.18
C GLU A 669 -10.57 -3.68 -8.96
N THR A 670 -10.48 -3.27 -10.24
CA THR A 670 -9.24 -3.47 -11.02
C THR A 670 -8.04 -2.72 -10.44
N THR A 671 -8.29 -1.58 -9.77
CA THR A 671 -7.23 -0.89 -9.03
C THR A 671 -6.79 -1.70 -7.81
N ALA A 672 -7.73 -2.19 -7.01
CA ALA A 672 -7.41 -3.06 -5.87
C ALA A 672 -6.66 -4.33 -6.32
N ASP A 673 -7.05 -4.93 -7.44
CA ASP A 673 -6.41 -6.14 -8.01
C ASP A 673 -4.94 -5.89 -8.36
N TYR A 674 -4.61 -4.69 -8.88
CA TYR A 674 -3.22 -4.31 -9.15
C TYR A 674 -2.38 -4.34 -7.87
N PHE A 675 -2.88 -3.74 -6.80
CA PHE A 675 -2.16 -3.68 -5.52
C PHE A 675 -2.19 -5.00 -4.73
N LEU A 676 -3.03 -5.95 -5.15
CA LEU A 676 -3.14 -7.27 -4.52
C LEU A 676 -2.57 -8.41 -5.37
N GLY A 677 -1.86 -8.11 -6.48
CA GLY A 677 -1.12 -9.17 -7.16
C GLY A 677 -0.96 -9.07 -8.67
N THR A 678 -1.79 -8.30 -9.42
CA THR A 678 -1.61 -8.24 -10.89
C THR A 678 -0.41 -7.36 -11.31
N ASN A 679 0.36 -6.85 -10.34
CA ASN A 679 1.57 -6.05 -10.56
C ASN A 679 2.78 -6.93 -10.97
N PRO A 680 3.87 -6.33 -11.51
CA PRO A 680 4.98 -7.09 -12.08
C PRO A 680 5.80 -7.88 -11.05
N LEU A 681 5.62 -7.60 -9.75
CA LEU A 681 6.30 -8.32 -8.69
C LEU A 681 5.50 -9.55 -8.20
N ASN A 682 4.30 -9.79 -8.75
CA ASN A 682 3.40 -10.88 -8.31
C ASN A 682 3.22 -10.90 -6.78
N GLN A 683 3.06 -9.73 -6.16
CA GLN A 683 2.92 -9.61 -4.71
C GLN A 683 1.74 -8.73 -4.31
N THR A 684 1.25 -8.91 -3.10
CA THR A 684 0.42 -7.88 -2.46
C THR A 684 1.32 -6.74 -1.99
N TRP A 685 0.74 -5.53 -1.83
CA TRP A 685 1.48 -4.42 -1.23
C TRP A 685 1.16 -4.24 0.26
N VAL A 686 0.64 -5.28 0.90
CA VAL A 686 0.29 -5.26 2.34
C VAL A 686 1.14 -6.32 3.05
N SER A 687 1.97 -5.90 3.98
CA SER A 687 2.83 -6.82 4.75
C SER A 687 2.01 -7.88 5.48
N GLY A 688 2.49 -9.11 5.47
CA GLY A 688 1.83 -10.25 6.10
C GLY A 688 0.58 -10.76 5.38
N LEU A 689 0.24 -10.24 4.20
CA LEU A 689 -0.96 -10.61 3.45
C LEU A 689 -0.62 -11.40 2.18
N GLY A 690 -1.18 -12.59 2.04
CA GLY A 690 -0.96 -13.45 0.87
C GLY A 690 0.40 -14.14 0.86
N PRO A 691 0.76 -14.81 -0.27
CA PRO A 691 1.99 -15.59 -0.34
C PRO A 691 3.24 -14.74 -0.58
N GLU A 692 3.10 -13.61 -1.26
CA GLU A 692 4.17 -12.66 -1.54
C GLU A 692 3.74 -11.25 -1.11
N PHE A 693 4.60 -10.58 -0.33
CA PHE A 693 4.32 -9.26 0.24
C PHE A 693 5.64 -8.55 0.65
N PRO A 694 5.62 -7.24 0.93
CA PRO A 694 6.76 -6.51 1.48
C PRO A 694 7.20 -7.11 2.82
N ARG A 695 8.43 -7.63 2.87
CA ARG A 695 8.94 -8.39 4.04
C ARG A 695 9.76 -7.55 5.00
N ASP A 696 10.25 -6.42 4.53
CA ASP A 696 11.22 -5.63 5.28
C ASP A 696 10.92 -4.12 5.20
N PRO A 697 9.71 -3.69 5.64
CA PRO A 697 9.34 -2.28 5.61
C PRO A 697 10.18 -1.45 6.60
N PHE A 698 10.35 -0.17 6.28
CA PHE A 698 10.93 0.80 7.20
C PHE A 698 9.88 1.21 8.24
N HIS A 699 9.80 0.45 9.31
CA HIS A 699 8.95 0.70 10.46
C HIS A 699 9.70 0.32 11.74
N MET A 700 10.25 1.31 12.43
CA MET A 700 11.23 1.07 13.50
C MET A 700 10.71 0.21 14.64
N ASP A 701 9.51 0.47 15.14
CA ASP A 701 8.95 -0.34 16.21
C ASP A 701 8.89 -1.83 15.86
N SER A 702 8.50 -2.18 14.63
CA SER A 702 8.37 -3.57 14.21
C SER A 702 9.70 -4.34 14.16
N TRP A 703 10.82 -3.65 14.14
CA TRP A 703 12.14 -4.28 14.17
C TRP A 703 12.49 -4.83 15.56
N TYR A 704 11.86 -4.30 16.61
CA TYR A 704 12.21 -4.61 18.02
C TYR A 704 11.07 -5.23 18.80
N GLU A 705 9.89 -5.38 18.20
CA GLU A 705 8.75 -6.07 18.79
C GLU A 705 8.98 -7.56 18.94
N GLU A 706 8.33 -8.17 19.95
CA GLU A 706 8.28 -9.61 20.08
C GLU A 706 7.09 -10.19 19.33
N GLY A 707 7.32 -11.24 18.55
CA GLY A 707 6.26 -11.97 17.84
C GLY A 707 6.43 -12.01 16.34
N VAL A 708 5.38 -11.67 15.59
CA VAL A 708 5.34 -11.80 14.13
C VAL A 708 6.04 -10.63 13.45
N TYR A 709 6.99 -10.95 12.56
CA TYR A 709 7.67 -10.01 11.68
C TYR A 709 7.51 -10.43 10.21
N PRO A 710 7.34 -9.49 9.26
CA PRO A 710 7.05 -8.06 9.50
C PRO A 710 5.70 -7.87 10.18
N ARG A 711 5.51 -6.70 10.81
CA ARG A 711 4.20 -6.31 11.34
C ARG A 711 3.16 -6.38 10.22
N PRO A 712 2.04 -7.10 10.41
CA PRO A 712 1.00 -7.16 9.39
C PRO A 712 0.34 -5.81 9.13
N GLY A 713 -0.02 -5.56 7.87
CA GLY A 713 -0.84 -4.43 7.49
C GLY A 713 -0.09 -3.15 7.11
N ILE A 714 1.24 -3.19 7.04
CA ILE A 714 2.03 -2.06 6.53
C ILE A 714 1.98 -2.05 5.01
N VAL A 715 1.76 -0.88 4.43
CA VAL A 715 1.76 -0.61 2.99
C VAL A 715 2.89 0.38 2.70
N PRO A 716 4.05 -0.07 2.22
CA PRO A 716 5.22 0.80 2.02
C PRO A 716 5.07 1.69 0.79
N TYR A 717 5.92 2.71 0.64
CA TYR A 717 5.92 3.62 -0.51
C TYR A 717 6.07 2.91 -1.86
N GLY A 718 6.90 1.89 -1.97
CA GLY A 718 7.00 1.05 -3.16
C GLY A 718 7.99 1.52 -4.22
N PRO A 719 7.71 1.27 -5.51
CA PRO A 719 8.62 1.59 -6.62
C PRO A 719 8.96 3.08 -6.69
N TRP A 720 10.16 3.41 -7.18
CA TRP A 720 10.71 4.76 -7.16
C TRP A 720 11.19 5.22 -8.54
N ARG A 721 11.03 6.51 -8.87
CA ARG A 721 11.48 7.09 -10.14
C ARG A 721 12.93 7.53 -10.09
N LYS A 722 13.63 7.31 -11.19
CA LYS A 722 15.04 7.72 -11.34
C LYS A 722 15.26 9.22 -11.14
N GLU A 723 14.34 10.05 -11.58
CA GLU A 723 14.48 11.51 -11.52
C GLU A 723 14.50 12.06 -10.09
N HIS A 724 14.00 11.27 -9.14
CA HIS A 724 14.02 11.60 -7.73
C HIS A 724 15.19 10.94 -6.97
N ASP A 725 15.98 10.13 -7.64
CA ASP A 725 17.15 9.44 -7.08
C ASP A 725 18.42 10.30 -7.11
N GLN A 726 18.31 11.57 -7.44
CA GLN A 726 19.46 12.43 -7.65
C GLN A 726 19.79 13.26 -6.41
N GLY A 727 20.45 12.61 -5.46
CA GLY A 727 21.35 13.27 -4.53
C GLY A 727 20.76 14.44 -3.75
N SER A 728 19.61 14.29 -3.14
CA SER A 728 19.11 15.28 -2.19
C SER A 728 18.75 14.61 -0.86
N GLY A 729 19.74 14.37 -0.06
CA GLY A 729 19.56 14.04 1.33
C GLY A 729 19.27 12.57 1.64
N PRO A 730 18.63 12.27 2.76
CA PRO A 730 18.33 10.91 3.22
C PRO A 730 17.44 10.14 2.24
N TRP A 731 16.88 10.83 1.29
CA TRP A 731 16.02 10.32 0.23
C TRP A 731 16.78 9.85 -1.00
N ASP A 732 18.11 9.87 -0.97
CA ASP A 732 18.96 9.36 -2.05
C ASP A 732 18.93 7.83 -2.09
N GLN A 733 18.66 7.28 -3.28
CA GLN A 733 18.62 5.83 -3.53
C GLN A 733 19.81 5.35 -4.38
N ASP A 734 20.77 6.17 -4.67
CA ASP A 734 21.90 5.83 -5.53
C ASP A 734 22.63 4.57 -5.06
N TRP A 735 22.73 4.37 -3.75
CA TRP A 735 23.36 3.20 -3.17
C TRP A 735 22.61 1.90 -3.52
N ALA A 736 21.27 1.91 -3.49
CA ALA A 736 20.47 0.76 -3.88
C ALA A 736 20.42 0.58 -5.40
N ASN A 737 20.35 1.68 -6.15
CA ASN A 737 20.39 1.67 -7.62
C ASN A 737 21.68 1.10 -8.18
N LYS A 738 22.80 1.24 -7.48
CA LYS A 738 24.10 0.64 -7.86
C LYS A 738 24.12 -0.90 -7.69
N SER A 739 23.19 -1.47 -6.97
CA SER A 739 23.10 -2.92 -6.76
C SER A 739 22.43 -3.68 -7.91
N VAL A 740 21.90 -3.00 -8.93
CA VAL A 740 21.06 -3.62 -9.96
C VAL A 740 21.81 -3.92 -11.26
N TYR A 741 21.30 -4.92 -11.98
CA TYR A 741 21.66 -5.18 -13.38
C TYR A 741 20.39 -5.59 -14.15
N PRO A 742 20.18 -5.11 -15.38
CA PRO A 742 20.93 -4.03 -16.06
C PRO A 742 20.85 -2.71 -15.25
N PRO A 743 21.55 -1.63 -15.69
CA PRO A 743 21.49 -0.33 -15.01
C PRO A 743 20.06 0.16 -14.77
N ILE A 744 19.84 0.88 -13.67
CA ILE A 744 18.49 1.24 -13.17
C ILE A 744 17.63 1.97 -14.19
N ASP A 745 18.22 2.72 -15.11
CA ASP A 745 17.50 3.41 -16.18
C ASP A 745 16.87 2.47 -17.23
N GLN A 746 17.29 1.22 -17.28
CA GLN A 746 16.70 0.19 -18.11
C GLN A 746 15.62 -0.61 -17.39
N TRP A 747 15.48 -0.45 -16.08
CA TRP A 747 14.44 -1.13 -15.30
C TRP A 747 13.07 -0.50 -15.55
N PRO A 748 12.02 -1.33 -15.66
CA PRO A 748 10.66 -0.84 -15.66
C PRO A 748 10.35 -0.05 -14.39
N GLY A 749 9.68 1.08 -14.53
CA GLY A 749 9.33 1.89 -13.36
C GLY A 749 8.65 1.08 -12.26
N ALA A 750 7.70 0.22 -12.62
CA ALA A 750 6.94 -0.58 -11.65
C ALA A 750 7.73 -1.71 -10.96
N GLU A 751 8.98 -1.98 -11.39
CA GLU A 751 9.87 -2.95 -10.74
C GLU A 751 11.00 -2.32 -9.92
N ARG A 752 11.13 -1.00 -9.90
CA ARG A 752 12.19 -0.27 -9.17
C ARG A 752 11.91 -0.19 -7.68
N TRP A 753 11.80 -1.33 -7.06
CA TRP A 753 11.55 -1.47 -5.64
C TRP A 753 12.56 -2.42 -4.99
N PHE A 754 13.02 -2.03 -3.81
CA PHE A 754 13.96 -2.79 -3.01
C PHE A 754 13.30 -3.17 -1.68
N ASN A 755 13.18 -4.46 -1.42
CA ASN A 755 12.60 -4.97 -0.19
C ASN A 755 13.65 -4.90 0.93
N ASN A 756 13.78 -3.73 1.54
CA ASN A 756 14.74 -3.51 2.63
C ASN A 756 14.29 -2.39 3.57
N ARG A 757 14.64 -2.53 4.83
CA ARG A 757 14.36 -1.55 5.89
C ARG A 757 15.27 -0.32 5.88
N CYS A 758 16.34 -0.33 5.08
CA CYS A 758 17.34 0.75 5.08
C CYS A 758 16.96 1.89 4.13
N SER A 759 15.96 1.70 3.29
CA SER A 759 15.53 2.68 2.29
C SER A 759 14.17 3.29 2.66
N PRO A 760 14.14 4.51 3.21
CA PRO A 760 12.88 5.22 3.44
C PRO A 760 12.05 5.36 2.16
N LEU A 761 12.66 5.69 1.03
CA LEU A 761 11.97 5.93 -0.24
C LEU A 761 11.18 4.72 -0.76
N ASN A 762 11.59 3.50 -0.44
CA ASN A 762 10.90 2.28 -0.85
C ASN A 762 10.11 1.62 0.27
N GLY A 763 10.67 1.64 1.48
CA GLY A 763 10.23 0.83 2.60
C GLY A 763 9.39 1.57 3.63
N GLU A 764 9.50 2.89 3.70
CA GLU A 764 8.71 3.71 4.62
C GLU A 764 7.25 3.79 4.18
N PHE A 765 6.38 4.23 5.06
CA PHE A 765 4.97 4.48 4.81
C PHE A 765 4.49 5.66 5.64
N THR A 766 3.32 6.19 5.32
CA THR A 766 2.57 7.07 6.21
C THR A 766 1.20 6.47 6.51
N ILE A 767 0.75 6.66 7.74
CA ILE A 767 -0.56 6.15 8.14
C ILE A 767 -1.69 6.83 7.36
N SER A 768 -1.57 8.14 7.08
CA SER A 768 -2.58 8.92 6.38
C SER A 768 -2.63 8.64 4.88
N GLN A 769 -1.48 8.40 4.23
CA GLN A 769 -1.40 8.32 2.78
C GLN A 769 -1.31 6.89 2.23
N ASN A 770 -0.91 5.93 3.07
CA ASN A 770 -0.83 4.54 2.67
C ASN A 770 -1.91 3.67 3.32
N LEU A 771 -2.02 3.71 4.65
CA LEU A 771 -2.89 2.78 5.35
C LEU A 771 -4.36 3.21 5.25
N ALA A 772 -4.69 4.46 5.53
CA ALA A 772 -6.07 4.92 5.54
C ALA A 772 -6.75 4.82 4.16
N PRO A 773 -6.16 5.26 3.03
CA PRO A 773 -6.77 5.07 1.72
C PRO A 773 -6.89 3.60 1.30
N SER A 774 -5.93 2.76 1.67
CA SER A 774 -6.03 1.31 1.45
C SER A 774 -7.18 0.70 2.24
N ALA A 775 -7.36 1.11 3.50
CA ALA A 775 -8.48 0.69 4.33
C ALA A 775 -9.83 1.14 3.76
N LEU A 776 -9.91 2.36 3.18
CA LEU A 776 -11.11 2.83 2.50
C LEU A 776 -11.49 1.91 1.34
N VAL A 777 -10.56 1.64 0.44
CA VAL A 777 -10.85 0.88 -0.78
C VAL A 777 -11.17 -0.57 -0.44
N TYR A 778 -10.35 -1.24 0.35
CA TYR A 778 -10.62 -2.63 0.73
C TYR A 778 -11.87 -2.76 1.62
N GLY A 779 -12.12 -1.79 2.50
CA GLY A 779 -13.34 -1.72 3.30
C GLY A 779 -14.60 -1.49 2.46
N PHE A 780 -14.53 -0.64 1.44
CA PHE A 780 -15.62 -0.44 0.48
C PHE A 780 -15.93 -1.72 -0.31
N LEU A 781 -14.91 -2.47 -0.71
CA LEU A 781 -15.03 -3.69 -1.50
C LEU A 781 -15.35 -4.96 -0.68
N CYS A 782 -15.16 -4.96 0.65
CA CYS A 782 -15.21 -6.19 1.46
C CYS A 782 -16.62 -6.75 1.73
N GLY A 783 -17.68 -6.07 1.30
CA GLY A 783 -19.05 -6.53 1.47
C GLY A 783 -19.44 -7.62 0.48
N GLY A 784 -20.19 -8.63 0.94
CA GLY A 784 -20.87 -9.57 0.05
C GLY A 784 -21.92 -8.86 -0.81
N SER A 785 -22.28 -9.45 -1.96
CA SER A 785 -23.32 -8.92 -2.82
C SER A 785 -24.60 -8.71 -2.00
N GLN A 786 -25.09 -7.50 -1.92
CA GLN A 786 -26.48 -7.27 -1.54
C GLN A 786 -27.32 -7.80 -2.71
N THR A 787 -27.72 -9.06 -2.63
CA THR A 787 -28.82 -9.53 -3.46
C THR A 787 -30.00 -8.62 -3.13
N ALA A 788 -30.36 -7.79 -4.11
CA ALA A 788 -31.65 -7.09 -4.08
C ALA A 788 -32.72 -8.17 -4.07
N GLY A 789 -33.31 -8.41 -2.90
CA GLY A 789 -34.48 -9.27 -2.84
C GLY A 789 -34.50 -10.20 -1.65
N SER A 790 -34.97 -9.72 -0.55
CA SER A 790 -36.08 -10.39 0.19
C SER A 790 -36.47 -9.51 1.38
N ARG A 791 -37.52 -8.80 1.23
CA ARG A 791 -38.46 -8.64 2.30
C ARG A 791 -39.52 -9.67 2.16
#